data_5da8ee04f874af073352fed254857a96
#
_entry.id   5da8ee04f874af073352fed254857a96
#
_cell.length_a   1.000
_cell.length_b   1.000
_cell.length_c   1.000
_cell.angle_alpha   90.00
_cell.angle_beta   90.00
_cell.angle_gamma   90.00
#
_symmetry.space_group_name_H-M   'P 1'
#
loop_
_entity.id
_entity.type
_entity.pdbx_description
1 polymer ?
#
loop_
_entity_poly.entity_id
_entity_poly.type
_entity_poly.pdbx_seq_one_letter_code
_entity_poly.pdbx_strand_id
1 'polypeptide(L)'
;MKKILLSALLLIGGIAMCPALTREGLTEYKLDNGLTVLLWEDHEAPDVTGYIAVRAGAVDEPAEYTGLAHYLEHMLFKGTQKIGALDWEKEKPIYDSIIDLYDKYSESTDPKVREQLATQINECSMRQAKVSSLLDFFVLHDMIGAEGVNAFTSYDMTCYLNTFPASEMYRWLNVFSERLINPVFRTFQAELENVFEEYNMYANDPSSQVQEQLQKDVFKGCPYERDIIGTPEHLKNPRLSKLIEFFNTWYVPNNMALVIVGDFDAEKAKPMIQETFSRLQPKELPARSTYPEVSFAGNPTKHYNLGYNPQIAWIYQGVKKGHPDEKALDFVCALLTNGQIGLLDKLNTKGDVSAAYAYSDARRFTGRIMIEAIPYYDANQQMFESDKATKAIVMKEIEKIKNGDIDDALIANVKRLYAQSYKTAEENTRYKVNALVSSFIYNEPIDDIFTDNEYYQNLTKEEIVRVAKKYFDAPYMTISFDEDTKTPKAKTLPKPNIKPVEPSNEETEYCKAFRKLPSEEYKKTFNNFNDVEISSIGSNVTLRYTPNKKNDVFTLTLRYGIGAHEMPLLPYAAALMSNAGIMGSPATEGKDFKQQMAELGADVSYGCDDSYFYISISGEDGNMNKIMNLVNRQLLMPYLEQKQLDQVKGSVFFQRLSRQKRATVQKSALLQYALYGKNSDYLDEVPFADIWGLGLPKVQSLLAEARSYALDVFYCGSLSKDKLVAELPLTEGMKSAKPLYIKDMQKYDKPTVLFLPNSNAQQADIYFYINGRPYDIASDVQSGAFNQYMSGGFAGVVMYEIREKRSMAYTAYGIDRKGALPGKDCYFYGYVGTQSDKVNDAINVYMDILTDLPKDSSNIDAIRIQLKQSAQTAKPSMRGKASTFEHWQRLGYKEDPAKTNANAIDAVSFSDIEKFYNENIKGKPVTIVLTGDPKKIDLKAIEKKLGCKVTKISNAKIFKSTQELYDAVM
;
A
#
# COMPACT_ATOMS: atom_id res chain seq x y z
N MET A 1 -30.70 52.31 -31.81
CA MET A 1 -30.81 50.92 -31.37
C MET A 1 -29.78 50.02 -32.09
N LYS A 2 -28.50 50.40 -32.17
CA LYS A 2 -27.40 49.56 -32.71
C LYS A 2 -26.11 49.71 -31.87
N LYS A 3 -26.17 50.25 -30.65
CA LYS A 3 -25.03 50.39 -29.73
C LYS A 3 -25.22 49.72 -28.34
N ILE A 4 -26.29 48.96 -28.11
CA ILE A 4 -26.58 48.28 -26.85
C ILE A 4 -26.46 46.74 -27.00
N LEU A 5 -26.19 46.26 -28.24
CA LEU A 5 -25.98 44.80 -28.49
C LEU A 5 -24.49 44.38 -28.55
N LEU A 6 -23.55 45.30 -28.27
CA LEU A 6 -22.10 44.98 -28.29
C LEU A 6 -21.46 44.96 -26.90
N SER A 7 -22.24 45.24 -25.85
CA SER A 7 -21.73 45.21 -24.47
C SER A 7 -22.19 43.98 -23.65
N ALA A 8 -22.99 43.08 -24.26
CA ALA A 8 -23.42 41.83 -23.61
C ALA A 8 -22.67 40.59 -24.10
N LEU A 9 -21.69 40.75 -24.99
CA LEU A 9 -20.87 39.67 -25.55
C LEU A 9 -19.39 39.69 -25.08
N LEU A 10 -19.08 40.41 -24.01
CA LEU A 10 -17.73 40.51 -23.44
C LEU A 10 -17.66 40.18 -21.96
N LEU A 11 -18.64 39.42 -21.45
CA LEU A 11 -18.65 38.85 -20.10
C LEU A 11 -18.80 37.32 -20.13
N ILE A 12 -18.55 36.68 -21.27
CA ILE A 12 -18.20 35.26 -21.37
C ILE A 12 -16.67 35.24 -21.61
N GLY A 13 -15.96 35.77 -20.64
CA GLY A 13 -14.52 35.80 -20.56
C GLY A 13 -14.05 34.68 -19.64
N GLY A 14 -13.52 33.63 -20.26
CA GLY A 14 -12.53 32.78 -19.64
C GLY A 14 -13.02 31.82 -18.57
N ILE A 15 -13.95 30.90 -18.89
CA ILE A 15 -13.77 29.54 -18.37
C ILE A 15 -12.54 29.05 -19.16
N ALA A 16 -11.37 29.15 -18.54
CA ALA A 16 -10.21 28.39 -18.96
C ALA A 16 -10.69 26.93 -19.00
N MET A 17 -10.84 26.37 -20.21
CA MET A 17 -11.08 24.96 -20.35
C MET A 17 -9.92 24.28 -19.61
N CYS A 18 -10.22 23.68 -18.47
CA CYS A 18 -9.28 22.75 -17.85
C CYS A 18 -8.91 21.75 -18.92
N PRO A 19 -7.63 21.47 -19.19
CA PRO A 19 -7.29 20.34 -20.02
C PRO A 19 -7.93 19.11 -19.37
N ALA A 20 -8.93 18.56 -20.05
CA ALA A 20 -9.55 17.32 -19.66
C ALA A 20 -8.51 16.23 -19.87
N LEU A 21 -8.54 15.19 -19.03
CA LEU A 21 -7.83 13.94 -19.31
C LEU A 21 -8.13 13.59 -20.77
N THR A 22 -7.09 13.42 -21.58
CA THR A 22 -7.27 13.23 -23.02
C THR A 22 -7.28 11.76 -23.38
N ARG A 23 -8.04 11.40 -24.43
CA ARG A 23 -8.04 10.04 -25.00
C ARG A 23 -6.78 9.79 -25.87
N GLU A 24 -5.87 10.73 -25.92
CA GLU A 24 -4.65 10.61 -26.72
C GLU A 24 -3.80 9.43 -26.25
N GLY A 25 -3.32 8.63 -27.19
CA GLY A 25 -2.56 7.40 -26.89
C GLY A 25 -3.41 6.20 -26.44
N LEU A 26 -4.74 6.34 -26.27
CA LEU A 26 -5.60 5.21 -25.91
C LEU A 26 -6.09 4.44 -27.13
N THR A 27 -5.85 3.15 -27.15
CA THR A 27 -6.36 2.19 -28.14
C THR A 27 -7.20 1.13 -27.46
N GLU A 28 -8.43 0.92 -27.95
CA GLU A 28 -9.34 -0.12 -27.50
C GLU A 28 -9.77 -0.99 -28.68
N TYR A 29 -9.68 -2.32 -28.52
CA TYR A 29 -10.20 -3.28 -29.52
C TYR A 29 -10.44 -4.64 -28.87
N LYS A 30 -11.07 -5.54 -29.62
CA LYS A 30 -11.25 -6.95 -29.22
C LYS A 30 -10.60 -7.86 -30.24
N LEU A 31 -9.97 -8.94 -29.75
CA LEU A 31 -9.54 -10.07 -30.58
C LEU A 31 -10.76 -10.90 -30.99
N ASP A 32 -10.60 -11.70 -32.06
CA ASP A 32 -11.67 -12.60 -32.56
C ASP A 32 -12.17 -13.60 -31.51
N ASN A 33 -11.31 -13.95 -30.54
CA ASN A 33 -11.69 -14.80 -29.42
C ASN A 33 -12.38 -14.05 -28.27
N GLY A 34 -12.68 -12.78 -28.44
CA GLY A 34 -13.42 -11.94 -27.50
C GLY A 34 -12.59 -11.28 -26.40
N LEU A 35 -11.25 -11.48 -26.38
CA LEU A 35 -10.38 -10.76 -25.43
C LEU A 35 -10.45 -9.25 -25.67
N THR A 36 -10.76 -8.49 -24.64
CA THR A 36 -10.68 -7.02 -24.67
C THR A 36 -9.24 -6.59 -24.53
N VAL A 37 -8.75 -5.68 -25.38
CA VAL A 37 -7.39 -5.13 -25.34
C VAL A 37 -7.47 -3.64 -25.15
N LEU A 38 -6.83 -3.13 -24.08
CA LEU A 38 -6.80 -1.73 -23.68
C LEU A 38 -5.34 -1.28 -23.60
N LEU A 39 -4.92 -0.43 -24.51
CA LEU A 39 -3.53 0.06 -24.63
C LEU A 39 -3.53 1.56 -24.42
N TRP A 40 -2.72 2.07 -23.49
CA TRP A 40 -2.57 3.51 -23.28
C TRP A 40 -1.09 3.87 -23.30
N GLU A 41 -0.66 4.50 -24.40
CA GLU A 41 0.71 4.98 -24.55
C GLU A 41 0.99 6.17 -23.63
N ASP A 42 2.08 6.09 -22.90
CA ASP A 42 2.59 7.17 -22.04
C ASP A 42 4.13 7.19 -22.13
N HIS A 43 4.65 7.96 -23.08
CA HIS A 43 6.08 8.03 -23.38
C HIS A 43 6.92 8.74 -22.30
N GLU A 44 6.30 9.26 -21.25
CA GLU A 44 7.00 9.81 -20.09
C GLU A 44 7.10 8.79 -18.94
N ALA A 45 6.39 7.67 -19.02
CA ALA A 45 6.51 6.59 -18.04
C ALA A 45 7.90 5.95 -18.10
N PRO A 46 8.45 5.49 -16.98
CA PRO A 46 9.78 4.86 -16.94
C PRO A 46 9.79 3.45 -17.54
N ASP A 47 8.64 2.80 -17.61
CA ASP A 47 8.44 1.41 -17.97
C ASP A 47 7.03 1.17 -18.52
N VAL A 48 6.70 -0.10 -18.72
CA VAL A 48 5.36 -0.56 -19.12
C VAL A 48 4.73 -1.33 -17.97
N THR A 49 3.50 -0.97 -17.63
CA THR A 49 2.67 -1.70 -16.67
C THR A 49 1.66 -2.57 -17.43
N GLY A 50 1.67 -3.87 -17.16
CA GLY A 50 0.79 -4.83 -17.80
C GLY A 50 -0.12 -5.54 -16.80
N TYR A 51 -1.41 -5.65 -17.13
CA TYR A 51 -2.43 -6.35 -16.36
C TYR A 51 -3.20 -7.34 -17.22
N ILE A 52 -3.49 -8.52 -16.65
CA ILE A 52 -4.59 -9.36 -17.08
C ILE A 52 -5.69 -9.23 -16.05
N ALA A 53 -6.82 -8.64 -16.44
CA ALA A 53 -8.00 -8.50 -15.60
C ALA A 53 -9.03 -9.56 -15.95
N VAL A 54 -9.48 -10.33 -14.99
CA VAL A 54 -10.49 -11.37 -15.12
C VAL A 54 -11.76 -10.90 -14.40
N ARG A 55 -12.91 -10.90 -15.08
CA ARG A 55 -14.20 -10.51 -14.53
C ARG A 55 -14.79 -11.65 -13.69
N ALA A 56 -13.99 -12.13 -12.72
CA ALA A 56 -14.38 -13.15 -11.75
C ALA A 56 -13.61 -12.95 -10.44
N GLY A 57 -14.30 -13.07 -9.32
CA GLY A 57 -13.75 -12.92 -7.99
C GLY A 57 -14.54 -13.75 -6.96
N ALA A 58 -14.45 -13.37 -5.68
CA ALA A 58 -15.05 -14.13 -4.60
C ALA A 58 -16.59 -14.27 -4.70
N VAL A 59 -17.27 -13.35 -5.38
CA VAL A 59 -18.75 -13.46 -5.58
C VAL A 59 -19.15 -14.56 -6.56
N ASP A 60 -18.23 -15.00 -7.43
CA ASP A 60 -18.46 -16.01 -8.44
C ASP A 60 -18.19 -17.44 -7.91
N GLU A 61 -17.77 -17.57 -6.64
CA GLU A 61 -17.48 -18.86 -5.97
C GLU A 61 -18.74 -19.59 -5.55
N PRO A 62 -18.76 -20.94 -5.61
CA PRO A 62 -19.80 -21.73 -4.94
C PRO A 62 -19.80 -21.48 -3.43
N ALA A 63 -20.97 -21.48 -2.82
CA ALA A 63 -21.11 -21.19 -1.38
C ALA A 63 -20.35 -22.20 -0.48
N GLU A 64 -20.19 -23.42 -0.96
CA GLU A 64 -19.55 -24.55 -0.28
C GLU A 64 -18.00 -24.55 -0.43
N TYR A 65 -17.43 -23.63 -1.24
CA TYR A 65 -16.01 -23.55 -1.55
C TYR A 65 -15.52 -22.10 -1.57
N THR A 66 -15.67 -21.38 -0.46
CA THR A 66 -15.19 -19.99 -0.34
C THR A 66 -13.67 -19.92 -0.29
N GLY A 67 -13.11 -18.85 -0.83
CA GLY A 67 -11.66 -18.66 -0.97
C GLY A 67 -11.08 -19.30 -2.24
N LEU A 68 -11.93 -19.85 -3.10
CA LEU A 68 -11.51 -20.56 -4.32
C LEU A 68 -10.87 -19.62 -5.35
N ALA A 69 -11.43 -18.42 -5.54
CA ALA A 69 -10.90 -17.41 -6.46
C ALA A 69 -9.52 -16.91 -6.02
N HIS A 70 -9.35 -16.61 -4.73
CA HIS A 70 -8.08 -16.20 -4.16
C HIS A 70 -7.05 -17.32 -4.22
N TYR A 71 -7.44 -18.55 -3.92
CA TYR A 71 -6.54 -19.68 -4.01
C TYR A 71 -6.12 -19.98 -5.47
N LEU A 72 -7.03 -19.81 -6.44
CA LEU A 72 -6.68 -19.92 -7.86
C LEU A 72 -5.67 -18.85 -8.29
N GLU A 73 -5.80 -17.64 -7.74
CA GLU A 73 -4.82 -16.58 -7.97
C GLU A 73 -3.41 -17.06 -7.64
N HIS A 74 -3.20 -17.64 -6.44
CA HIS A 74 -1.92 -18.22 -6.03
C HIS A 74 -1.47 -19.37 -6.96
N MET A 75 -2.39 -20.22 -7.36
CA MET A 75 -2.07 -21.42 -8.15
C MET A 75 -1.66 -21.10 -9.59
N LEU A 76 -2.02 -19.93 -10.14
CA LEU A 76 -1.58 -19.53 -11.48
C LEU A 76 -0.10 -19.05 -11.54
N PHE A 77 0.60 -19.06 -10.42
CA PHE A 77 2.06 -18.89 -10.36
C PHE A 77 2.83 -20.24 -10.41
N LYS A 78 2.14 -21.37 -10.44
CA LYS A 78 2.75 -22.71 -10.38
C LYS A 78 3.04 -23.34 -11.76
N GLY A 79 2.82 -22.56 -12.83
CA GLY A 79 3.17 -22.92 -14.21
C GLY A 79 2.05 -23.64 -14.96
N THR A 80 2.42 -24.22 -16.08
CA THR A 80 1.50 -24.85 -17.07
C THR A 80 2.01 -26.21 -17.50
N GLN A 81 1.37 -26.81 -18.50
CA GLN A 81 1.91 -28.02 -19.16
C GLN A 81 3.25 -27.78 -19.85
N LYS A 82 3.69 -26.51 -20.02
CA LYS A 82 4.99 -26.14 -20.60
C LYS A 82 5.89 -25.44 -19.60
N ILE A 83 5.38 -24.39 -18.96
CA ILE A 83 6.12 -23.67 -17.92
C ILE A 83 6.21 -24.57 -16.69
N GLY A 84 7.40 -24.93 -16.29
CA GLY A 84 7.66 -25.76 -15.14
C GLY A 84 7.50 -27.28 -15.39
N ALA A 85 7.17 -27.73 -16.58
CA ALA A 85 7.14 -29.16 -16.91
C ALA A 85 8.47 -29.58 -17.53
N LEU A 86 9.21 -30.48 -16.88
CA LEU A 86 10.39 -31.14 -17.47
C LEU A 86 9.96 -32.23 -18.46
N ASP A 87 8.89 -32.97 -18.16
CA ASP A 87 8.31 -34.00 -19.00
C ASP A 87 6.81 -34.14 -18.67
N TRP A 88 5.95 -33.44 -19.42
CA TRP A 88 4.51 -33.46 -19.18
C TRP A 88 3.88 -34.87 -19.29
N GLU A 89 4.36 -35.71 -20.21
CA GLU A 89 3.81 -37.05 -20.39
C GLU A 89 4.05 -37.92 -19.15
N LYS A 90 5.15 -37.72 -18.44
CA LYS A 90 5.42 -38.40 -17.16
C LYS A 90 4.72 -37.72 -15.99
N GLU A 91 4.56 -36.40 -16.03
CA GLU A 91 3.93 -35.60 -14.95
C GLU A 91 2.41 -35.84 -14.91
N LYS A 92 1.76 -35.85 -16.08
CA LYS A 92 0.30 -35.92 -16.19
C LYS A 92 -0.36 -37.06 -15.40
N PRO A 93 0.07 -38.33 -15.46
CA PRO A 93 -0.54 -39.40 -14.66
C PRO A 93 -0.42 -39.17 -13.14
N ILE A 94 0.65 -38.53 -12.71
CA ILE A 94 0.85 -38.19 -11.28
C ILE A 94 -0.12 -37.07 -10.88
N TYR A 95 -0.26 -36.05 -11.74
CA TYR A 95 -1.17 -34.94 -11.52
C TYR A 95 -2.63 -35.38 -11.48
N ASP A 96 -3.06 -36.25 -12.43
CA ASP A 96 -4.39 -36.85 -12.44
C ASP A 96 -4.66 -37.64 -11.13
N SER A 97 -3.67 -38.37 -10.63
CA SER A 97 -3.77 -39.09 -9.34
C SER A 97 -3.92 -38.14 -8.16
N ILE A 98 -3.25 -36.98 -8.18
CA ILE A 98 -3.38 -35.94 -7.15
C ILE A 98 -4.81 -35.35 -7.13
N ILE A 99 -5.40 -35.10 -8.29
CA ILE A 99 -6.79 -34.63 -8.40
C ILE A 99 -7.75 -35.62 -7.75
N ASP A 100 -7.66 -36.90 -8.12
CA ASP A 100 -8.51 -37.98 -7.57
C ASP A 100 -8.36 -38.13 -6.05
N LEU A 101 -7.15 -38.02 -5.54
CA LEU A 101 -6.86 -38.12 -4.11
C LEU A 101 -7.46 -36.94 -3.32
N TYR A 102 -7.41 -35.71 -3.88
CA TYR A 102 -8.05 -34.55 -3.25
C TYR A 102 -9.57 -34.65 -3.23
N ASP A 103 -10.18 -35.16 -4.28
CA ASP A 103 -11.63 -35.40 -4.30
C ASP A 103 -12.04 -36.42 -3.23
N LYS A 104 -11.34 -37.54 -3.11
CA LYS A 104 -11.55 -38.51 -2.03
C LYS A 104 -11.28 -37.94 -0.64
N TYR A 105 -10.24 -37.09 -0.48
CA TYR A 105 -9.93 -36.42 0.76
C TYR A 105 -11.07 -35.48 1.20
N SER A 106 -11.62 -34.72 0.26
CA SER A 106 -12.70 -33.78 0.56
C SER A 106 -14.02 -34.46 0.92
N GLU A 107 -14.26 -35.65 0.40
CA GLU A 107 -15.47 -36.47 0.65
C GLU A 107 -15.42 -37.27 1.96
N SER A 108 -14.22 -37.52 2.48
CA SER A 108 -14.03 -38.29 3.72
C SER A 108 -14.15 -37.39 4.96
N THR A 109 -14.92 -37.85 5.96
CA THR A 109 -15.01 -37.27 7.30
C THR A 109 -14.22 -38.06 8.36
N ASP A 110 -13.71 -39.26 8.02
CA ASP A 110 -12.93 -40.11 8.91
C ASP A 110 -11.49 -39.55 9.03
N PRO A 111 -11.03 -39.13 10.22
CA PRO A 111 -9.70 -38.57 10.42
C PRO A 111 -8.55 -39.51 9.98
N LYS A 112 -8.69 -40.82 10.17
CA LYS A 112 -7.66 -41.82 9.81
C LYS A 112 -7.56 -41.95 8.28
N VAL A 113 -8.71 -41.99 7.60
CA VAL A 113 -8.76 -42.01 6.12
C VAL A 113 -8.16 -40.73 5.55
N ARG A 114 -8.49 -39.58 6.11
CA ARG A 114 -7.92 -38.29 5.70
C ARG A 114 -6.40 -38.24 5.91
N GLU A 115 -5.88 -38.76 6.99
CA GLU A 115 -4.43 -38.83 7.24
C GLU A 115 -3.72 -39.72 6.22
N GLN A 116 -4.30 -40.86 5.89
CA GLN A 116 -3.77 -41.77 4.84
C GLN A 116 -3.77 -41.11 3.46
N LEU A 117 -4.88 -40.44 3.10
CA LEU A 117 -4.98 -39.72 1.83
C LEU A 117 -4.00 -38.54 1.77
N ALA A 118 -3.84 -37.78 2.83
CA ALA A 118 -2.85 -36.70 2.89
C ALA A 118 -1.41 -37.20 2.70
N THR A 119 -1.09 -38.37 3.27
CA THR A 119 0.20 -39.04 3.06
C THR A 119 0.41 -39.41 1.58
N GLN A 120 -0.61 -40.00 0.94
CA GLN A 120 -0.56 -40.38 -0.48
C GLN A 120 -0.44 -39.15 -1.40
N ILE A 121 -1.17 -38.08 -1.08
CA ILE A 121 -1.07 -36.79 -1.80
C ILE A 121 0.36 -36.25 -1.72
N ASN A 122 0.97 -36.25 -0.53
CA ASN A 122 2.34 -35.77 -0.34
C ASN A 122 3.36 -36.64 -1.12
N GLU A 123 3.21 -37.96 -1.10
CA GLU A 123 4.06 -38.88 -1.89
C GLU A 123 3.93 -38.64 -3.41
N CYS A 124 2.71 -38.38 -3.91
CA CYS A 124 2.49 -38.02 -5.30
C CYS A 124 3.13 -36.65 -5.62
N SER A 125 2.98 -35.63 -4.73
CA SER A 125 3.59 -34.32 -4.90
C SER A 125 5.13 -34.39 -4.94
N MET A 126 5.73 -35.23 -4.10
CA MET A 126 7.18 -35.49 -4.12
C MET A 126 7.65 -36.17 -5.42
N ARG A 127 6.82 -37.04 -6.03
CA ARG A 127 7.11 -37.64 -7.35
C ARG A 127 6.95 -36.62 -8.46
N GLN A 128 5.90 -35.78 -8.42
CA GLN A 128 5.66 -34.73 -9.38
C GLN A 128 6.83 -33.72 -9.42
N ALA A 129 7.35 -33.34 -8.27
CA ALA A 129 8.47 -32.40 -8.17
C ALA A 129 9.76 -32.89 -8.87
N LYS A 130 9.96 -34.21 -9.02
CA LYS A 130 11.14 -34.75 -9.70
C LYS A 130 11.06 -34.60 -11.24
N VAL A 131 9.87 -34.37 -11.78
CA VAL A 131 9.60 -34.19 -13.21
C VAL A 131 9.12 -32.79 -13.54
N SER A 132 9.26 -31.84 -12.58
CA SER A 132 8.87 -30.45 -12.74
C SER A 132 9.89 -29.49 -12.12
N SER A 133 9.93 -28.26 -12.61
CA SER A 133 10.67 -27.11 -12.06
C SER A 133 9.66 -26.13 -11.47
N LEU A 134 9.74 -25.86 -10.18
CA LEU A 134 8.75 -25.01 -9.50
C LEU A 134 9.02 -23.51 -9.64
N LEU A 135 10.24 -23.13 -10.02
CA LEU A 135 10.66 -21.73 -10.11
C LEU A 135 10.59 -21.14 -11.52
N ASP A 136 10.37 -21.98 -12.55
CA ASP A 136 10.43 -21.52 -13.94
C ASP A 136 9.61 -20.26 -14.21
N PHE A 137 8.40 -20.17 -13.64
CA PHE A 137 7.55 -19.00 -13.83
C PHE A 137 8.22 -17.72 -13.36
N PHE A 138 8.85 -17.74 -12.20
CA PHE A 138 9.53 -16.57 -11.64
C PHE A 138 10.85 -16.28 -12.35
N VAL A 139 11.60 -17.31 -12.70
CA VAL A 139 12.84 -17.20 -13.49
C VAL A 139 12.57 -16.55 -14.84
N LEU A 140 11.45 -16.88 -15.52
CA LEU A 140 11.04 -16.24 -16.78
C LEU A 140 10.79 -14.74 -16.60
N HIS A 141 10.18 -14.31 -15.48
CA HIS A 141 9.98 -12.90 -15.17
C HIS A 141 11.30 -12.18 -14.85
N ASP A 142 12.18 -12.85 -14.11
CA ASP A 142 13.51 -12.29 -13.82
C ASP A 142 14.33 -12.09 -15.10
N MET A 143 14.23 -13.02 -16.06
CA MET A 143 14.91 -12.91 -17.37
C MET A 143 14.47 -11.72 -18.23
N ILE A 144 13.25 -11.23 -18.03
CA ILE A 144 12.75 -10.04 -18.74
C ILE A 144 12.83 -8.76 -17.89
N GLY A 145 13.43 -8.82 -16.70
CA GLY A 145 13.51 -7.67 -15.81
C GLY A 145 12.14 -7.23 -15.27
N ALA A 146 11.17 -8.13 -15.16
CA ALA A 146 9.87 -7.79 -14.61
C ALA A 146 9.96 -7.47 -13.11
N GLU A 147 9.35 -6.37 -12.69
CA GLU A 147 9.28 -5.95 -11.30
C GLU A 147 7.85 -5.99 -10.79
N GLY A 148 7.69 -6.16 -9.48
CA GLY A 148 6.37 -6.15 -8.86
C GLY A 148 5.45 -7.26 -9.37
N VAL A 149 6.01 -8.45 -9.72
CA VAL A 149 5.23 -9.62 -10.14
C VAL A 149 4.28 -9.98 -9.02
N ASN A 150 2.99 -9.72 -9.24
CA ASN A 150 1.96 -9.87 -8.22
C ASN A 150 0.60 -10.18 -8.85
N ALA A 151 -0.38 -10.43 -7.98
CA ALA A 151 -1.78 -10.52 -8.35
C ALA A 151 -2.64 -10.04 -7.16
N PHE A 152 -3.91 -9.84 -7.39
CA PHE A 152 -4.89 -9.62 -6.33
C PHE A 152 -6.27 -10.13 -6.73
N THR A 153 -6.99 -10.61 -5.73
CA THR A 153 -8.39 -10.99 -5.84
C THR A 153 -9.25 -10.03 -5.03
N SER A 154 -10.34 -9.57 -5.63
CA SER A 154 -11.40 -8.84 -4.98
C SER A 154 -12.72 -9.61 -5.03
N TYR A 155 -13.80 -8.96 -4.62
CA TYR A 155 -15.12 -9.56 -4.76
C TYR A 155 -15.51 -9.80 -6.22
N ASP A 156 -15.21 -8.84 -7.10
CA ASP A 156 -15.72 -8.82 -8.47
C ASP A 156 -14.68 -9.16 -9.56
N MET A 157 -13.41 -9.26 -9.19
CA MET A 157 -12.31 -9.47 -10.13
C MET A 157 -11.10 -10.17 -9.53
N THR A 158 -10.30 -10.76 -10.42
CA THR A 158 -8.92 -11.18 -10.15
C THR A 158 -8.01 -10.56 -11.20
N CYS A 159 -6.89 -9.96 -10.76
CA CYS A 159 -5.93 -9.30 -11.64
C CYS A 159 -4.52 -9.85 -11.43
N TYR A 160 -3.78 -10.03 -12.53
CA TYR A 160 -2.37 -10.42 -12.55
C TYR A 160 -1.57 -9.30 -13.16
N LEU A 161 -0.51 -8.85 -12.52
CA LEU A 161 0.16 -7.61 -12.87
C LEU A 161 1.66 -7.63 -12.63
N ASN A 162 2.36 -6.80 -13.35
CA ASN A 162 3.73 -6.36 -13.07
C ASN A 162 4.14 -5.21 -13.99
N THR A 163 5.34 -4.66 -13.76
CA THR A 163 6.02 -3.74 -14.66
C THR A 163 7.15 -4.46 -15.38
N PHE A 164 7.49 -4.00 -16.57
CA PHE A 164 8.56 -4.58 -17.38
C PHE A 164 9.08 -3.54 -18.41
N PRO A 165 10.33 -3.68 -18.89
CA PRO A 165 10.86 -2.79 -19.92
C PRO A 165 10.16 -3.01 -21.27
N ALA A 166 9.90 -1.94 -22.01
CA ALA A 166 9.24 -2.00 -23.33
C ALA A 166 9.96 -2.93 -24.31
N SER A 167 11.28 -3.03 -24.23
CA SER A 167 12.09 -3.94 -25.04
C SER A 167 11.74 -5.42 -24.90
N GLU A 168 11.09 -5.78 -23.79
CA GLU A 168 10.69 -7.15 -23.46
C GLU A 168 9.20 -7.45 -23.72
N MET A 169 8.48 -6.54 -24.41
CA MET A 169 7.04 -6.65 -24.68
C MET A 169 6.66 -8.02 -25.25
N TYR A 170 7.34 -8.49 -26.28
CA TYR A 170 7.02 -9.78 -26.92
C TYR A 170 7.22 -10.95 -25.96
N ARG A 171 8.30 -10.95 -25.18
CA ARG A 171 8.58 -12.00 -24.19
C ARG A 171 7.55 -11.94 -23.06
N TRP A 172 7.21 -10.76 -22.58
CA TRP A 172 6.19 -10.60 -21.56
C TRP A 172 4.84 -11.15 -22.02
N LEU A 173 4.39 -10.80 -23.23
CA LEU A 173 3.15 -11.29 -23.81
C LEU A 173 3.15 -12.84 -23.93
N ASN A 174 4.30 -13.46 -24.24
CA ASN A 174 4.43 -14.91 -24.30
C ASN A 174 4.23 -15.58 -22.95
N VAL A 175 4.84 -15.08 -21.87
CA VAL A 175 4.67 -15.63 -20.51
C VAL A 175 3.25 -15.43 -20.02
N PHE A 176 2.69 -14.23 -20.20
CA PHE A 176 1.36 -13.90 -19.71
C PHE A 176 0.24 -14.60 -20.46
N SER A 177 0.38 -14.84 -21.74
CA SER A 177 -0.59 -15.67 -22.47
C SER A 177 -0.44 -17.16 -22.13
N GLU A 178 0.78 -17.67 -22.00
CA GLU A 178 1.02 -19.08 -21.71
C GLU A 178 0.51 -19.50 -20.33
N ARG A 179 0.63 -18.62 -19.31
CA ARG A 179 0.11 -18.90 -17.94
C ARG A 179 -1.39 -19.19 -17.90
N LEU A 180 -2.13 -18.73 -18.91
CA LEU A 180 -3.58 -18.89 -19.03
C LEU A 180 -3.95 -20.12 -19.89
N ILE A 181 -2.94 -20.81 -20.46
CA ILE A 181 -3.15 -21.97 -21.32
C ILE A 181 -2.76 -23.25 -20.56
N ASN A 182 -3.74 -24.09 -20.25
CA ASN A 182 -3.54 -25.38 -19.57
C ASN A 182 -2.66 -25.28 -18.31
N PRO A 183 -3.04 -24.46 -17.31
CA PRO A 183 -2.28 -24.36 -16.06
C PRO A 183 -2.24 -25.72 -15.33
N VAL A 184 -1.13 -25.95 -14.65
CA VAL A 184 -0.92 -27.14 -13.80
C VAL A 184 -0.71 -26.65 -12.37
N PHE A 185 -1.63 -27.00 -11.49
CA PHE A 185 -1.65 -26.51 -10.11
C PHE A 185 -0.73 -27.36 -9.23
N ARG A 186 0.59 -27.21 -9.46
CA ARG A 186 1.63 -27.94 -8.73
C ARG A 186 1.71 -27.50 -7.29
N THR A 187 2.21 -28.38 -6.41
CA THR A 187 2.38 -28.08 -4.98
C THR A 187 1.11 -27.55 -4.31
N PHE A 188 -0.06 -28.04 -4.75
CA PHE A 188 -1.36 -27.55 -4.29
C PHE A 188 -1.48 -27.52 -2.76
N GLN A 189 -1.09 -28.59 -2.05
CA GLN A 189 -1.13 -28.61 -0.58
C GLN A 189 -0.18 -27.59 0.06
N ALA A 190 1.04 -27.48 -0.49
CA ALA A 190 2.04 -26.55 0.03
C ALA A 190 1.57 -25.09 -0.09
N GLU A 191 0.96 -24.73 -1.22
CA GLU A 191 0.42 -23.39 -1.41
C GLU A 191 -0.81 -23.12 -0.54
N LEU A 192 -1.64 -24.14 -0.29
CA LEU A 192 -2.76 -24.01 0.65
C LEU A 192 -2.28 -23.65 2.06
N GLU A 193 -1.17 -24.26 2.51
CA GLU A 193 -0.57 -23.91 3.81
C GLU A 193 -0.06 -22.45 3.82
N ASN A 194 0.43 -21.92 2.69
CA ASN A 194 0.80 -20.51 2.57
C ASN A 194 -0.42 -19.59 2.68
N VAL A 195 -1.53 -19.91 2.00
CA VAL A 195 -2.80 -19.16 2.11
C VAL A 195 -3.34 -19.22 3.54
N PHE A 196 -3.14 -20.34 4.25
CA PHE A 196 -3.54 -20.43 5.65
C PHE A 196 -2.67 -19.57 6.57
N GLU A 197 -1.37 -19.43 6.29
CA GLU A 197 -0.51 -18.47 7.01
C GLU A 197 -0.94 -17.03 6.75
N GLU A 198 -1.36 -16.71 5.53
CA GLU A 198 -1.94 -15.41 5.20
C GLU A 198 -3.24 -15.16 5.97
N TYR A 199 -4.12 -16.15 6.04
CA TYR A 199 -5.33 -16.08 6.87
C TYR A 199 -4.98 -15.78 8.35
N ASN A 200 -3.98 -16.47 8.91
CA ASN A 200 -3.53 -16.25 10.29
C ASN A 200 -2.97 -14.83 10.49
N MET A 201 -2.33 -14.26 9.48
CA MET A 201 -1.83 -12.88 9.51
C MET A 201 -3.01 -11.89 9.65
N TYR A 202 -4.06 -12.04 8.83
CA TYR A 202 -5.28 -11.23 8.96
C TYR A 202 -6.03 -11.47 10.26
N ALA A 203 -6.13 -12.71 10.70
CA ALA A 203 -6.81 -13.04 11.97
C ALA A 203 -6.12 -12.46 13.22
N ASN A 204 -4.85 -12.06 13.12
CA ASN A 204 -4.13 -11.35 14.20
C ASN A 204 -4.42 -9.83 14.22
N ASP A 205 -5.02 -9.29 13.18
CA ASP A 205 -5.30 -7.85 13.07
C ASP A 205 -6.76 -7.55 13.46
N PRO A 206 -7.01 -6.78 14.54
CA PRO A 206 -8.35 -6.38 14.94
C PRO A 206 -9.13 -5.63 13.85
N SER A 207 -8.44 -4.84 13.00
CA SER A 207 -9.09 -4.13 11.90
C SER A 207 -9.68 -5.08 10.85
N SER A 208 -9.00 -6.18 10.57
CA SER A 208 -9.50 -7.23 9.68
C SER A 208 -10.75 -7.91 10.24
N GLN A 209 -10.79 -8.16 11.55
CA GLN A 209 -11.96 -8.74 12.22
C GLN A 209 -13.17 -7.79 12.18
N VAL A 210 -12.93 -6.47 12.35
CA VAL A 210 -13.96 -5.44 12.19
C VAL A 210 -14.53 -5.47 10.77
N GLN A 211 -13.67 -5.50 9.76
CA GLN A 211 -14.10 -5.54 8.36
C GLN A 211 -14.87 -6.83 8.04
N GLU A 212 -14.39 -7.99 8.48
CA GLU A 212 -15.10 -9.27 8.31
C GLU A 212 -16.51 -9.20 8.89
N GLN A 213 -16.63 -8.66 10.11
CA GLN A 213 -17.94 -8.54 10.78
C GLN A 213 -18.87 -7.56 10.06
N LEU A 214 -18.33 -6.43 9.59
CA LEU A 214 -19.09 -5.46 8.77
C LEU A 214 -19.62 -6.11 7.48
N GLN A 215 -18.80 -6.89 6.76
CA GLN A 215 -19.23 -7.57 5.54
C GLN A 215 -20.39 -8.55 5.83
N LYS A 216 -20.24 -9.39 6.86
CA LYS A 216 -21.27 -10.38 7.25
C LYS A 216 -22.61 -9.75 7.62
N ASP A 217 -22.59 -8.63 8.31
CA ASP A 217 -23.80 -7.99 8.78
C ASP A 217 -24.49 -7.15 7.71
N VAL A 218 -23.70 -6.43 6.92
CA VAL A 218 -24.20 -5.50 5.90
C VAL A 218 -24.70 -6.25 4.67
N PHE A 219 -23.97 -7.25 4.19
CA PHE A 219 -24.29 -7.94 2.95
C PHE A 219 -24.95 -9.31 3.15
N LYS A 220 -25.62 -9.50 4.26
CA LYS A 220 -26.29 -10.76 4.60
C LYS A 220 -27.18 -11.27 3.45
N GLY A 221 -26.92 -12.50 2.99
CA GLY A 221 -27.62 -13.13 1.89
C GLY A 221 -27.10 -12.77 0.49
N CYS A 222 -26.05 -11.97 0.41
CA CYS A 222 -25.31 -11.69 -0.80
C CYS A 222 -23.89 -12.27 -0.69
N PRO A 223 -23.24 -12.74 -1.76
CA PRO A 223 -21.86 -13.25 -1.69
C PRO A 223 -20.85 -12.29 -1.08
N TYR A 224 -21.12 -10.99 -1.07
CA TYR A 224 -20.29 -9.99 -0.39
C TYR A 224 -20.21 -10.16 1.14
N GLU A 225 -21.06 -11.01 1.75
CA GLU A 225 -20.98 -11.35 3.17
C GLU A 225 -19.77 -12.26 3.50
N ARG A 226 -19.16 -12.88 2.47
CA ARG A 226 -18.07 -13.84 2.62
C ARG A 226 -16.73 -13.12 2.62
N ASP A 227 -15.75 -13.73 3.26
CA ASP A 227 -14.37 -13.26 3.18
C ASP A 227 -13.73 -13.72 1.87
N ILE A 228 -12.93 -12.84 1.24
CA ILE A 228 -12.24 -13.14 -0.03
C ILE A 228 -11.27 -14.31 0.14
N ILE A 229 -10.57 -14.36 1.28
CA ILE A 229 -9.64 -15.47 1.57
C ILE A 229 -10.35 -16.79 1.88
N GLY A 230 -11.67 -16.75 2.12
CA GLY A 230 -12.47 -17.91 2.49
C GLY A 230 -12.45 -18.25 3.97
N THR A 231 -13.14 -19.34 4.34
CA THR A 231 -13.21 -19.81 5.73
C THR A 231 -12.12 -20.83 6.03
N PRO A 232 -11.64 -20.93 7.30
CA PRO A 232 -10.69 -21.98 7.70
C PRO A 232 -11.17 -23.39 7.36
N GLU A 233 -12.46 -23.65 7.49
CA GLU A 233 -13.08 -24.94 7.19
C GLU A 233 -12.95 -25.30 5.70
N HIS A 234 -13.23 -24.35 4.81
CA HIS A 234 -13.10 -24.55 3.37
C HIS A 234 -11.63 -24.64 2.94
N LEU A 235 -10.77 -23.76 3.46
CA LEU A 235 -9.32 -23.80 3.21
C LEU A 235 -8.70 -25.14 3.64
N LYS A 236 -9.19 -25.78 4.71
CA LYS A 236 -8.70 -27.09 5.17
C LYS A 236 -9.40 -28.28 4.53
N ASN A 237 -10.35 -28.04 3.65
CA ASN A 237 -11.03 -29.08 2.88
C ASN A 237 -11.00 -28.80 1.36
N PRO A 238 -9.83 -28.62 0.77
CA PRO A 238 -9.69 -28.20 -0.63
C PRO A 238 -10.15 -29.27 -1.60
N ARG A 239 -10.69 -28.85 -2.74
CA ARG A 239 -11.08 -29.75 -3.83
C ARG A 239 -10.45 -29.23 -5.13
N LEU A 240 -9.40 -29.93 -5.58
CA LEU A 240 -8.62 -29.49 -6.75
C LEU A 240 -9.46 -29.50 -8.04
N SER A 241 -10.37 -30.48 -8.20
CA SER A 241 -11.30 -30.51 -9.34
C SER A 241 -12.20 -29.27 -9.41
N LYS A 242 -12.61 -28.69 -8.25
CA LYS A 242 -13.43 -27.48 -8.21
C LYS A 242 -12.63 -26.21 -8.57
N LEU A 243 -11.36 -26.16 -8.22
CA LEU A 243 -10.47 -25.10 -8.65
C LEU A 243 -10.27 -25.13 -10.18
N ILE A 244 -10.07 -26.31 -10.75
CA ILE A 244 -9.98 -26.51 -12.22
C ILE A 244 -11.29 -26.11 -12.90
N GLU A 245 -12.44 -26.47 -12.32
CA GLU A 245 -13.77 -26.09 -12.83
C GLU A 245 -13.95 -24.57 -12.83
N PHE A 246 -13.57 -23.88 -11.73
CA PHE A 246 -13.64 -22.42 -11.62
C PHE A 246 -12.76 -21.73 -12.66
N PHE A 247 -11.51 -22.19 -12.83
CA PHE A 247 -10.62 -21.69 -13.88
C PHE A 247 -11.25 -21.88 -15.27
N ASN A 248 -11.68 -23.10 -15.61
CA ASN A 248 -12.24 -23.41 -16.91
C ASN A 248 -13.53 -22.66 -17.24
N THR A 249 -14.25 -22.18 -16.21
CA THR A 249 -15.50 -21.43 -16.35
C THR A 249 -15.24 -19.95 -16.59
N TRP A 250 -14.34 -19.34 -15.81
CA TRP A 250 -14.23 -17.89 -15.75
C TRP A 250 -12.99 -17.32 -16.45
N TYR A 251 -11.91 -18.10 -16.60
CA TYR A 251 -10.66 -17.65 -17.20
C TYR A 251 -10.64 -17.91 -18.71
N VAL A 252 -11.58 -17.30 -19.40
CA VAL A 252 -11.79 -17.39 -20.84
C VAL A 252 -11.65 -16.00 -21.48
N PRO A 253 -11.09 -15.88 -22.70
CA PRO A 253 -10.75 -14.58 -23.30
C PRO A 253 -11.93 -13.60 -23.34
N ASN A 254 -13.15 -14.08 -23.61
CA ASN A 254 -14.34 -13.25 -23.64
C ASN A 254 -14.82 -12.78 -22.23
N ASN A 255 -14.11 -13.15 -21.16
CA ASN A 255 -14.30 -12.67 -19.79
C ASN A 255 -13.06 -11.95 -19.23
N MET A 256 -12.08 -11.66 -20.07
CA MET A 256 -10.79 -11.07 -19.67
C MET A 256 -10.45 -9.82 -20.49
N ALA A 257 -9.62 -8.97 -19.88
CA ALA A 257 -8.96 -7.88 -20.57
C ALA A 257 -7.44 -7.93 -20.39
N LEU A 258 -6.73 -7.61 -21.45
CA LEU A 258 -5.32 -7.26 -21.44
C LEU A 258 -5.23 -5.73 -21.38
N VAL A 259 -4.64 -5.19 -20.30
CA VAL A 259 -4.46 -3.76 -20.10
C VAL A 259 -2.96 -3.46 -20.08
N ILE A 260 -2.49 -2.58 -20.94
CA ILE A 260 -1.07 -2.17 -21.01
C ILE A 260 -0.99 -0.65 -21.02
N VAL A 261 -0.23 -0.07 -20.09
CA VAL A 261 -0.03 1.38 -19.97
C VAL A 261 1.47 1.67 -19.79
N GLY A 262 2.02 2.62 -20.54
CA GLY A 262 3.42 3.03 -20.40
C GLY A 262 4.11 3.41 -21.69
N ASP A 263 5.45 3.40 -21.69
CA ASP A 263 6.29 3.81 -22.83
C ASP A 263 6.45 2.66 -23.83
N PHE A 264 5.50 2.52 -24.75
CA PHE A 264 5.54 1.55 -25.84
C PHE A 264 4.83 2.10 -27.08
N ASP A 265 4.94 1.39 -28.21
CA ASP A 265 4.26 1.69 -29.47
C ASP A 265 3.11 0.70 -29.67
N ALA A 266 1.88 1.19 -29.63
CA ALA A 266 0.69 0.33 -29.71
C ALA A 266 0.58 -0.39 -31.06
N GLU A 267 1.00 0.25 -32.19
CA GLU A 267 0.94 -0.38 -33.51
C GLU A 267 1.91 -1.57 -33.64
N LYS A 268 3.05 -1.50 -32.94
CA LYS A 268 3.98 -2.64 -32.84
C LYS A 268 3.47 -3.73 -31.90
N ALA A 269 2.81 -3.34 -30.82
CA ALA A 269 2.29 -4.30 -29.83
C ALA A 269 1.11 -5.13 -30.38
N LYS A 270 0.23 -4.55 -31.20
CA LYS A 270 -0.97 -5.23 -31.74
C LYS A 270 -0.69 -6.59 -32.41
N PRO A 271 0.25 -6.71 -33.36
CA PRO A 271 0.55 -8.02 -33.96
C PRO A 271 1.12 -9.03 -32.96
N MET A 272 1.92 -8.59 -31.99
CA MET A 272 2.45 -9.44 -30.93
C MET A 272 1.32 -9.98 -30.02
N ILE A 273 0.36 -9.10 -29.67
CA ILE A 273 -0.83 -9.46 -28.89
C ILE A 273 -1.70 -10.44 -29.66
N GLN A 274 -1.94 -10.17 -30.94
CA GLN A 274 -2.69 -11.09 -31.81
C GLN A 274 -2.04 -12.47 -31.84
N GLU A 275 -0.73 -12.56 -32.06
CA GLU A 275 0.00 -13.84 -32.12
C GLU A 275 -0.09 -14.60 -30.80
N THR A 276 0.10 -13.92 -29.67
CA THR A 276 0.23 -14.59 -28.37
C THR A 276 -1.11 -14.92 -27.74
N PHE A 277 -2.09 -14.02 -27.77
CA PHE A 277 -3.37 -14.17 -27.06
C PHE A 277 -4.50 -14.79 -27.88
N SER A 278 -4.40 -14.84 -29.22
CA SER A 278 -5.41 -15.53 -30.05
C SER A 278 -5.45 -17.04 -29.84
N ARG A 279 -4.42 -17.61 -29.19
CA ARG A 279 -4.36 -19.02 -28.80
C ARG A 279 -5.38 -19.41 -27.72
N LEU A 280 -5.88 -18.44 -26.95
CA LEU A 280 -6.89 -18.67 -25.92
C LEU A 280 -8.25 -18.98 -26.57
N GLN A 281 -8.96 -19.97 -26.04
CA GLN A 281 -10.23 -20.42 -26.58
C GLN A 281 -11.42 -19.80 -25.82
N PRO A 282 -12.36 -19.13 -26.51
CA PRO A 282 -13.55 -18.59 -25.88
C PRO A 282 -14.51 -19.70 -25.45
N LYS A 283 -15.31 -19.43 -24.43
CA LYS A 283 -16.40 -20.31 -23.98
C LYS A 283 -17.64 -19.50 -23.64
N GLU A 284 -18.79 -20.14 -23.70
CA GLU A 284 -20.02 -19.55 -23.19
C GLU A 284 -19.93 -19.40 -21.67
N LEU A 285 -20.24 -18.20 -21.19
CA LEU A 285 -20.24 -17.87 -19.77
C LEU A 285 -21.60 -18.25 -19.15
N PRO A 286 -21.62 -18.82 -17.95
CA PRO A 286 -22.87 -19.04 -17.24
C PRO A 286 -23.53 -17.71 -16.88
N ALA A 287 -24.87 -17.70 -16.82
CA ALA A 287 -25.60 -16.56 -16.29
C ALA A 287 -25.23 -16.35 -14.82
N ARG A 288 -24.89 -15.11 -14.46
CA ARG A 288 -24.65 -14.78 -13.06
C ARG A 288 -25.95 -14.68 -12.29
N SER A 289 -25.92 -15.14 -11.04
CA SER A 289 -27.04 -14.99 -10.12
C SER A 289 -27.32 -13.52 -9.83
N THR A 290 -28.59 -13.21 -9.56
CA THR A 290 -29.01 -11.90 -9.04
C THR A 290 -29.23 -12.02 -7.55
N TYR A 291 -28.90 -10.97 -6.82
CA TYR A 291 -29.02 -10.93 -5.37
C TYR A 291 -29.93 -9.77 -4.95
N PRO A 292 -30.62 -9.88 -3.81
CA PRO A 292 -31.44 -8.79 -3.29
C PRO A 292 -30.54 -7.60 -2.94
N GLU A 293 -31.09 -6.42 -3.07
CA GLU A 293 -30.46 -5.21 -2.54
C GLU A 293 -30.37 -5.29 -1.01
N VAL A 294 -29.30 -4.68 -0.46
CA VAL A 294 -29.14 -4.54 0.99
C VAL A 294 -30.32 -3.77 1.57
N SER A 295 -30.87 -4.24 2.67
CA SER A 295 -32.00 -3.58 3.36
C SER A 295 -31.82 -3.61 4.87
N PHE A 296 -32.09 -2.47 5.51
CA PHE A 296 -31.95 -2.27 6.96
C PHE A 296 -33.29 -1.94 7.63
N ALA A 297 -34.35 -2.62 7.23
CA ALA A 297 -35.70 -2.43 7.81
C ALA A 297 -35.65 -2.54 9.34
N GLY A 298 -36.28 -1.57 10.04
CA GLY A 298 -36.30 -1.50 11.51
C GLY A 298 -35.04 -0.93 12.15
N ASN A 299 -34.11 -0.37 11.39
CA ASN A 299 -32.89 0.26 11.88
C ASN A 299 -32.08 -0.63 12.88
N PRO A 300 -31.59 -1.80 12.46
CA PRO A 300 -30.92 -2.73 13.35
C PRO A 300 -29.66 -2.08 13.97
N THR A 301 -29.45 -2.39 15.26
CA THR A 301 -28.26 -1.93 15.98
C THR A 301 -27.47 -3.14 16.48
N LYS A 302 -26.17 -3.14 16.28
CA LYS A 302 -25.24 -4.17 16.74
C LYS A 302 -24.05 -3.53 17.45
N HIS A 303 -23.52 -4.26 18.42
CA HIS A 303 -22.36 -3.85 19.19
C HIS A 303 -21.40 -5.01 19.32
N TYR A 304 -20.10 -4.77 19.07
CA TYR A 304 -19.05 -5.78 19.06
C TYR A 304 -17.83 -5.35 19.88
N ASN A 305 -17.34 -6.26 20.68
CA ASN A 305 -16.07 -6.12 21.42
C ASN A 305 -14.98 -6.85 20.65
N LEU A 306 -14.25 -6.16 19.78
CA LEU A 306 -13.22 -6.74 18.91
C LEU A 306 -11.79 -6.27 19.22
N GLY A 307 -11.58 -5.58 20.35
CA GLY A 307 -10.25 -5.10 20.74
C GLY A 307 -9.72 -3.97 19.83
N TYR A 308 -10.62 -3.22 19.22
CA TYR A 308 -10.31 -2.08 18.36
C TYR A 308 -10.65 -0.76 19.04
N ASN A 309 -10.23 0.38 18.44
CA ASN A 309 -10.64 1.69 18.94
C ASN A 309 -12.16 1.82 18.91
N PRO A 310 -12.80 2.47 19.89
CA PRO A 310 -14.21 2.79 19.82
C PRO A 310 -14.54 3.48 18.51
N GLN A 311 -15.50 2.93 17.78
CA GLN A 311 -15.93 3.39 16.46
C GLN A 311 -17.39 3.10 16.28
N ILE A 312 -18.11 4.01 15.63
CA ILE A 312 -19.51 3.87 15.29
C ILE A 312 -19.65 4.03 13.79
N ALA A 313 -20.39 3.11 13.18
CA ALA A 313 -20.75 3.15 11.76
C ALA A 313 -22.26 3.21 11.60
N TRP A 314 -22.75 4.12 10.77
CA TRP A 314 -24.13 4.19 10.28
C TRP A 314 -24.09 3.82 8.80
N ILE A 315 -24.77 2.74 8.45
CA ILE A 315 -24.68 2.11 7.15
C ILE A 315 -26.04 2.17 6.48
N TYR A 316 -26.10 2.88 5.36
CA TYR A 316 -27.30 3.00 4.53
C TYR A 316 -27.18 2.11 3.30
N GLN A 317 -28.31 1.78 2.72
CA GLN A 317 -28.33 1.14 1.40
C GLN A 317 -27.69 2.07 0.39
N GLY A 318 -26.71 1.57 -0.36
CA GLY A 318 -26.09 2.24 -1.49
C GLY A 318 -26.67 1.75 -2.82
N VAL A 319 -25.92 1.99 -3.89
CA VAL A 319 -26.31 1.63 -5.26
C VAL A 319 -25.32 0.65 -5.85
N LYS A 320 -25.74 -0.12 -6.85
CA LYS A 320 -24.83 -0.91 -7.66
C LYS A 320 -24.08 -0.04 -8.66
N LYS A 321 -22.96 -0.53 -9.15
CA LYS A 321 -22.18 0.08 -10.24
C LYS A 321 -23.05 0.33 -11.48
N GLY A 322 -22.84 1.48 -12.11
CA GLY A 322 -23.59 1.96 -13.27
C GLY A 322 -25.02 2.43 -12.94
N HIS A 323 -25.37 2.60 -11.66
CA HIS A 323 -26.67 3.18 -11.29
C HIS A 323 -26.68 4.70 -11.57
N PRO A 324 -27.81 5.29 -12.08
CA PRO A 324 -27.86 6.73 -12.39
C PRO A 324 -27.51 7.66 -11.24
N ASP A 325 -27.78 7.27 -10.00
CA ASP A 325 -27.49 8.06 -8.80
C ASP A 325 -26.05 7.87 -8.27
N GLU A 326 -25.23 6.95 -8.81
CA GLU A 326 -23.92 6.59 -8.28
C GLU A 326 -23.01 7.80 -8.14
N LYS A 327 -22.72 8.49 -9.25
CA LYS A 327 -21.83 9.66 -9.28
C LYS A 327 -22.33 10.81 -8.39
N ALA A 328 -23.66 11.06 -8.38
CA ALA A 328 -24.23 12.07 -7.49
C ALA A 328 -24.11 11.68 -6.01
N LEU A 329 -24.23 10.40 -5.70
CA LEU A 329 -24.07 9.89 -4.34
C LEU A 329 -22.61 9.98 -3.86
N ASP A 330 -21.64 9.70 -4.74
CA ASP A 330 -20.22 9.93 -4.44
C ASP A 330 -19.96 11.41 -4.15
N PHE A 331 -20.57 12.31 -4.91
CA PHE A 331 -20.45 13.74 -4.68
C PHE A 331 -21.10 14.18 -3.36
N VAL A 332 -22.25 13.61 -2.98
CA VAL A 332 -22.88 13.81 -1.66
C VAL A 332 -21.94 13.38 -0.53
N CYS A 333 -21.28 12.23 -0.67
CA CYS A 333 -20.27 11.78 0.29
C CYS A 333 -19.06 12.72 0.34
N ALA A 334 -18.64 13.28 -0.80
CA ALA A 334 -17.54 14.26 -0.86
C ALA A 334 -17.91 15.60 -0.20
N LEU A 335 -19.17 16.01 -0.21
CA LEU A 335 -19.65 17.17 0.57
C LEU A 335 -19.61 16.91 2.07
N LEU A 336 -19.74 15.65 2.50
CA LEU A 336 -19.55 15.24 3.89
C LEU A 336 -18.07 15.16 4.26
N THR A 337 -17.26 14.51 3.41
CA THR A 337 -15.84 14.26 3.68
C THR A 337 -15.01 14.36 2.42
N ASN A 338 -14.04 15.25 2.38
CA ASN A 338 -13.07 15.41 1.30
C ASN A 338 -11.63 15.67 1.81
N GLY A 339 -11.43 15.57 3.12
CA GLY A 339 -10.15 15.78 3.80
C GLY A 339 -9.83 17.26 4.11
N GLN A 340 -10.64 18.20 3.62
CA GLN A 340 -10.38 19.65 3.79
C GLN A 340 -11.57 20.41 4.40
N ILE A 341 -12.70 20.48 3.70
CA ILE A 341 -13.82 21.39 3.97
C ILE A 341 -15.18 20.71 4.08
N GLY A 342 -15.25 19.41 3.97
CA GLY A 342 -16.50 18.65 4.14
C GLY A 342 -17.17 18.91 5.49
N LEU A 343 -18.45 18.68 5.58
CA LEU A 343 -19.20 18.94 6.81
C LEU A 343 -18.68 18.11 8.00
N LEU A 344 -18.28 16.86 7.77
CA LEU A 344 -17.65 16.01 8.79
C LEU A 344 -16.17 16.39 9.04
N ASP A 345 -15.46 16.86 7.99
CA ASP A 345 -14.09 17.38 8.16
C ASP A 345 -14.06 18.57 9.14
N LYS A 346 -15.10 19.40 9.14
CA LYS A 346 -15.24 20.50 10.09
C LYS A 346 -15.42 20.03 11.53
N LEU A 347 -16.10 18.90 11.76
CA LEU A 347 -16.20 18.29 13.09
C LEU A 347 -14.84 17.83 13.59
N ASN A 348 -14.04 17.22 12.71
CA ASN A 348 -12.68 16.79 13.02
C ASN A 348 -11.79 17.99 13.35
N THR A 349 -11.84 19.05 12.52
CA THR A 349 -11.05 20.28 12.70
C THR A 349 -11.40 20.99 14.00
N LYS A 350 -12.68 21.03 14.40
CA LYS A 350 -13.15 21.66 15.65
C LYS A 350 -12.91 20.81 16.89
N GLY A 351 -12.52 19.54 16.73
CA GLY A 351 -12.37 18.60 17.84
C GLY A 351 -13.69 18.18 18.46
N ASP A 352 -14.78 18.14 17.68
CA ASP A 352 -16.09 17.67 18.14
C ASP A 352 -16.17 16.13 18.13
N VAL A 353 -15.36 15.52 17.28
CA VAL A 353 -15.09 14.07 17.20
C VAL A 353 -13.59 13.84 16.98
N SER A 354 -13.07 12.65 17.30
CA SER A 354 -11.67 12.31 17.01
C SER A 354 -11.46 12.11 15.51
N ALA A 355 -12.42 11.50 14.82
CA ALA A 355 -12.50 11.42 13.36
C ALA A 355 -13.94 11.16 12.93
N ALA A 356 -14.33 11.63 11.73
CA ALA A 356 -15.56 11.21 11.06
C ALA A 356 -15.35 11.29 9.54
N TYR A 357 -15.95 10.32 8.82
CA TYR A 357 -15.87 10.27 7.36
C TYR A 357 -17.07 9.54 6.76
N ALA A 358 -17.34 9.82 5.49
CA ALA A 358 -18.41 9.22 4.72
C ALA A 358 -17.90 8.79 3.35
N TYR A 359 -18.35 7.64 2.86
CA TYR A 359 -18.07 7.17 1.51
C TYR A 359 -19.20 6.28 0.98
N SER A 360 -19.29 6.21 -0.33
CA SER A 360 -20.15 5.28 -1.07
C SER A 360 -19.30 4.13 -1.60
N ASP A 361 -19.82 2.91 -1.53
CA ASP A 361 -19.17 1.67 -1.98
C ASP A 361 -20.14 0.95 -2.93
N ALA A 362 -20.10 1.33 -4.21
CA ALA A 362 -20.90 0.71 -5.26
C ALA A 362 -20.19 -0.51 -5.82
N ARG A 363 -20.86 -1.67 -5.85
CA ARG A 363 -20.35 -2.94 -6.34
C ARG A 363 -21.24 -3.51 -7.44
N ARG A 364 -20.86 -4.61 -8.07
CA ARG A 364 -21.58 -5.20 -9.21
C ARG A 364 -23.07 -5.46 -8.93
N PHE A 365 -23.42 -5.99 -7.77
CA PHE A 365 -24.81 -6.42 -7.47
C PHE A 365 -25.57 -5.44 -6.58
N THR A 366 -24.89 -4.79 -5.66
CA THR A 366 -25.47 -3.86 -4.68
C THR A 366 -24.38 -2.94 -4.15
N GLY A 367 -24.73 -1.97 -3.31
CA GLY A 367 -23.78 -1.09 -2.66
C GLY A 367 -24.22 -0.68 -1.26
N ARG A 368 -23.36 0.06 -0.59
CA ARG A 368 -23.64 0.68 0.72
C ARG A 368 -23.11 2.10 0.76
N ILE A 369 -23.68 2.90 1.65
CA ILE A 369 -23.11 4.17 2.08
C ILE A 369 -22.68 4.00 3.51
N MET A 370 -21.42 4.32 3.82
CA MET A 370 -20.91 4.25 5.18
C MET A 370 -20.62 5.65 5.70
N ILE A 371 -21.09 5.91 6.91
CA ILE A 371 -20.72 7.07 7.71
C ILE A 371 -20.12 6.53 8.98
N GLU A 372 -18.88 6.86 9.26
CA GLU A 372 -18.15 6.35 10.41
C GLU A 372 -17.66 7.51 11.28
N ALA A 373 -17.63 7.30 12.59
CA ALA A 373 -17.05 8.25 13.52
C ALA A 373 -16.31 7.55 14.65
N ILE A 374 -15.19 8.16 15.04
CA ILE A 374 -14.49 7.85 16.28
C ILE A 374 -14.88 8.94 17.28
N PRO A 375 -15.52 8.59 18.41
CA PRO A 375 -15.90 9.56 19.43
C PRO A 375 -14.71 10.39 19.91
N TYR A 376 -14.97 11.61 20.38
CA TYR A 376 -13.95 12.43 21.04
C TYR A 376 -13.44 11.74 22.31
N TYR A 377 -12.12 11.71 22.49
CA TYR A 377 -11.51 11.21 23.72
C TYR A 377 -11.15 12.37 24.65
N ASP A 378 -11.82 12.46 25.80
CA ASP A 378 -11.50 13.43 26.85
C ASP A 378 -10.41 12.87 27.77
N ALA A 379 -9.20 13.38 27.63
CA ALA A 379 -8.08 12.93 28.43
C ALA A 379 -8.20 13.32 29.94
N ASN A 380 -8.97 14.39 30.26
CA ASN A 380 -9.21 14.77 31.67
C ASN A 380 -10.17 13.79 32.34
N GLN A 381 -11.20 13.33 31.61
CA GLN A 381 -12.15 12.32 32.11
C GLN A 381 -11.67 10.90 31.82
N GLN A 382 -10.63 10.73 31.00
CA GLN A 382 -10.06 9.44 30.55
C GLN A 382 -11.08 8.53 29.92
N MET A 383 -12.01 9.10 29.14
CA MET A 383 -13.10 8.36 28.48
C MET A 383 -13.47 8.95 27.12
N PHE A 384 -14.03 8.10 26.29
CA PHE A 384 -14.66 8.57 25.06
C PHE A 384 -16.04 9.17 25.32
N GLU A 385 -16.41 10.13 24.49
CA GLU A 385 -17.81 10.59 24.41
C GLU A 385 -18.75 9.43 24.05
N SER A 386 -19.97 9.52 24.51
CA SER A 386 -20.96 8.45 24.26
C SER A 386 -21.36 8.37 22.80
N ASP A 387 -21.70 7.14 22.35
CA ASP A 387 -22.24 6.88 21.02
C ASP A 387 -23.43 7.79 20.67
N LYS A 388 -24.30 8.05 21.67
CA LYS A 388 -25.47 8.93 21.53
C LYS A 388 -25.09 10.37 21.24
N ALA A 389 -24.08 10.91 21.94
CA ALA A 389 -23.61 12.28 21.74
C ALA A 389 -22.92 12.39 20.35
N THR A 390 -22.05 11.47 20.02
CA THR A 390 -21.38 11.41 18.72
C THR A 390 -22.36 11.33 17.57
N LYS A 391 -23.37 10.46 17.69
CA LYS A 391 -24.45 10.35 16.71
C LYS A 391 -25.20 11.67 16.50
N ALA A 392 -25.56 12.36 17.58
CA ALA A 392 -26.30 13.61 17.49
C ALA A 392 -25.52 14.69 16.72
N ILE A 393 -24.19 14.74 16.89
CA ILE A 393 -23.32 15.67 16.19
C ILE A 393 -23.23 15.32 14.70
N VAL A 394 -22.95 14.08 14.37
CA VAL A 394 -22.78 13.60 12.98
C VAL A 394 -24.07 13.71 12.19
N MET A 395 -25.21 13.23 12.74
CA MET A 395 -26.50 13.28 12.06
C MET A 395 -26.99 14.69 11.78
N LYS A 396 -26.62 15.67 12.59
CA LYS A 396 -26.93 17.08 12.32
C LYS A 396 -26.30 17.57 11.01
N GLU A 397 -25.09 17.14 10.69
CA GLU A 397 -24.43 17.52 9.43
C GLU A 397 -25.10 16.82 8.22
N ILE A 398 -25.57 15.59 8.38
CA ILE A 398 -26.34 14.87 7.34
C ILE A 398 -27.67 15.58 7.07
N GLU A 399 -28.37 16.02 8.11
CA GLU A 399 -29.62 16.77 7.96
C GLU A 399 -29.45 18.07 7.18
N LYS A 400 -28.29 18.75 7.28
CA LYS A 400 -28.01 19.95 6.47
C LYS A 400 -28.02 19.63 4.97
N ILE A 401 -27.38 18.54 4.53
CA ILE A 401 -27.39 18.17 3.10
C ILE A 401 -28.81 17.80 2.65
N LYS A 402 -29.54 17.01 3.43
CA LYS A 402 -30.91 16.62 3.14
C LYS A 402 -31.83 17.83 2.98
N ASN A 403 -31.69 18.84 3.80
CA ASN A 403 -32.53 20.03 3.79
C ASN A 403 -32.06 21.10 2.79
N GLY A 404 -30.92 20.86 2.09
CA GLY A 404 -30.33 21.88 1.21
C GLY A 404 -29.69 23.05 1.98
N ASP A 405 -29.48 22.90 3.30
CA ASP A 405 -28.83 23.87 4.17
C ASP A 405 -27.30 23.74 4.05
N ILE A 406 -26.83 23.83 2.81
CA ILE A 406 -25.43 23.76 2.41
C ILE A 406 -25.09 25.00 1.61
N ASP A 407 -23.88 25.55 1.88
CA ASP A 407 -23.37 26.71 1.17
C ASP A 407 -23.05 26.37 -0.28
N ASP A 408 -23.49 27.19 -1.22
CA ASP A 408 -23.16 27.05 -2.64
C ASP A 408 -21.63 27.12 -2.87
N ALA A 409 -20.90 27.85 -2.01
CA ALA A 409 -19.46 27.88 -2.01
C ALA A 409 -18.84 26.48 -1.68
N LEU A 410 -19.43 25.71 -0.77
CA LEU A 410 -19.00 24.34 -0.49
C LEU A 410 -19.13 23.47 -1.74
N ILE A 411 -20.28 23.53 -2.41
CA ILE A 411 -20.50 22.79 -3.67
C ILE A 411 -19.48 23.19 -4.74
N ALA A 412 -19.27 24.51 -4.94
CA ALA A 412 -18.30 25.00 -5.91
C ALA A 412 -16.87 24.56 -5.61
N ASN A 413 -16.49 24.54 -4.33
CA ASN A 413 -15.15 24.14 -3.90
C ASN A 413 -14.94 22.63 -4.08
N VAL A 414 -15.92 21.79 -3.74
CA VAL A 414 -15.81 20.33 -3.99
C VAL A 414 -15.72 20.05 -5.50
N LYS A 415 -16.49 20.74 -6.33
CA LYS A 415 -16.33 20.64 -7.81
C LYS A 415 -14.92 21.01 -8.28
N ARG A 416 -14.32 22.04 -7.69
CA ARG A 416 -12.93 22.44 -7.99
C ARG A 416 -11.91 21.38 -7.57
N LEU A 417 -12.09 20.75 -6.40
CA LEU A 417 -11.24 19.64 -5.95
C LEU A 417 -11.29 18.47 -6.94
N TYR A 418 -12.49 18.11 -7.45
CA TYR A 418 -12.62 17.11 -8.50
C TYR A 418 -11.86 17.52 -9.77
N ALA A 419 -12.07 18.76 -10.28
CA ALA A 419 -11.39 19.24 -11.46
C ALA A 419 -9.85 19.19 -11.31
N GLN A 420 -9.33 19.55 -10.14
CA GLN A 420 -7.90 19.52 -9.87
C GLN A 420 -7.36 18.08 -9.79
N SER A 421 -8.10 17.14 -9.20
CA SER A 421 -7.71 15.73 -9.17
C SER A 421 -7.61 15.14 -10.57
N TYR A 422 -8.52 15.50 -11.48
CA TYR A 422 -8.45 15.10 -12.90
C TYR A 422 -7.24 15.67 -13.63
N LYS A 423 -6.83 16.93 -13.36
CA LYS A 423 -5.61 17.52 -13.95
C LYS A 423 -4.35 16.75 -13.56
N THR A 424 -4.28 16.24 -12.34
CA THR A 424 -3.10 15.49 -11.84
C THR A 424 -3.18 13.98 -12.12
N ALA A 425 -4.34 13.46 -12.45
CA ALA A 425 -4.56 12.04 -12.76
C ALA A 425 -3.72 11.58 -13.97
N GLU A 426 -3.51 12.45 -14.98
CA GLU A 426 -2.66 12.14 -16.14
C GLU A 426 -1.20 11.85 -15.78
N GLU A 427 -0.71 12.36 -14.66
CA GLU A 427 0.66 12.15 -14.20
C GLU A 427 0.86 10.74 -13.61
N ASN A 428 -0.22 9.95 -13.43
CA ASN A 428 -0.20 8.72 -12.65
C ASN A 428 -0.59 7.50 -13.50
N THR A 429 0.41 6.71 -13.88
CA THR A 429 0.22 5.45 -14.64
C THR A 429 -0.75 4.49 -13.92
N ARG A 430 -0.68 4.41 -12.59
CA ARG A 430 -1.57 3.54 -11.80
C ARG A 430 -3.03 3.98 -11.88
N TYR A 431 -3.30 5.29 -11.92
CA TYR A 431 -4.65 5.80 -12.15
C TYR A 431 -5.19 5.34 -13.51
N LYS A 432 -4.40 5.49 -14.59
CA LYS A 432 -4.78 5.07 -15.93
C LYS A 432 -5.12 3.58 -15.99
N VAL A 433 -4.26 2.73 -15.41
CA VAL A 433 -4.51 1.28 -15.34
C VAL A 433 -5.79 0.95 -14.56
N ASN A 434 -5.95 1.53 -13.37
CA ASN A 434 -7.12 1.25 -12.53
C ASN A 434 -8.43 1.70 -13.18
N ALA A 435 -8.44 2.83 -13.86
CA ALA A 435 -9.59 3.33 -14.59
C ALA A 435 -10.01 2.39 -15.73
N LEU A 436 -9.03 1.90 -16.52
CA LEU A 436 -9.28 0.93 -17.60
C LEU A 436 -9.78 -0.42 -17.06
N VAL A 437 -9.15 -0.91 -15.98
CA VAL A 437 -9.57 -2.17 -15.32
C VAL A 437 -10.99 -2.03 -14.78
N SER A 438 -11.31 -0.92 -14.09
CA SER A 438 -12.66 -0.68 -13.54
C SER A 438 -13.71 -0.64 -14.65
N SER A 439 -13.46 0.14 -15.70
CA SER A 439 -14.34 0.21 -16.86
C SER A 439 -14.63 -1.17 -17.45
N PHE A 440 -13.61 -2.01 -17.64
CA PHE A 440 -13.78 -3.36 -18.12
C PHE A 440 -14.58 -4.23 -17.12
N ILE A 441 -14.21 -4.27 -15.84
CA ILE A 441 -14.80 -5.17 -14.83
C ILE A 441 -16.29 -4.88 -14.63
N TYR A 442 -16.66 -3.59 -14.59
CA TYR A 442 -18.04 -3.17 -14.34
C TYR A 442 -18.84 -2.92 -15.63
N ASN A 443 -18.20 -3.10 -16.79
CA ASN A 443 -18.81 -2.89 -18.10
C ASN A 443 -19.30 -1.43 -18.27
N GLU A 444 -18.50 -0.48 -17.78
CA GLU A 444 -18.72 0.95 -17.92
C GLU A 444 -18.08 1.45 -19.22
N PRO A 445 -18.68 2.45 -19.88
CA PRO A 445 -18.06 3.04 -21.08
C PRO A 445 -16.70 3.65 -20.74
N ILE A 446 -15.68 3.37 -21.55
CA ILE A 446 -14.34 3.99 -21.37
C ILE A 446 -14.40 5.52 -21.46
N ASP A 447 -15.32 6.05 -22.24
CA ASP A 447 -15.51 7.49 -22.39
C ASP A 447 -15.91 8.18 -21.06
N ASP A 448 -16.51 7.46 -20.12
CA ASP A 448 -16.82 7.99 -18.79
C ASP A 448 -15.55 8.47 -18.05
N ILE A 449 -14.41 7.81 -18.25
CA ILE A 449 -13.12 8.23 -17.67
C ILE A 449 -12.80 9.70 -18.04
N PHE A 450 -13.19 10.14 -19.21
CA PHE A 450 -12.90 11.48 -19.75
C PHE A 450 -14.02 12.48 -19.51
N THR A 451 -15.25 12.03 -19.25
CA THR A 451 -16.44 12.89 -19.13
C THR A 451 -16.93 13.03 -17.69
N ASP A 452 -16.44 12.24 -16.75
CA ASP A 452 -16.88 12.27 -15.35
C ASP A 452 -16.69 13.65 -14.70
N ASN A 453 -15.58 14.35 -15.00
CA ASN A 453 -15.39 15.70 -14.50
C ASN A 453 -16.49 16.65 -14.97
N GLU A 454 -16.91 16.58 -16.24
CA GLU A 454 -18.00 17.39 -16.78
C GLU A 454 -19.32 17.10 -16.07
N TYR A 455 -19.61 15.83 -15.78
CA TYR A 455 -20.78 15.45 -14.97
C TYR A 455 -20.78 16.16 -13.61
N TYR A 456 -19.67 16.09 -12.86
CA TYR A 456 -19.58 16.74 -11.54
C TYR A 456 -19.68 18.26 -11.64
N GLN A 457 -19.08 18.90 -12.66
CA GLN A 457 -19.20 20.35 -12.85
C GLN A 457 -20.65 20.79 -13.11
N ASN A 458 -21.45 19.96 -13.78
CA ASN A 458 -22.85 20.25 -14.12
C ASN A 458 -23.87 19.84 -13.06
N LEU A 459 -23.43 19.12 -11.99
CA LEU A 459 -24.32 18.62 -10.94
C LEU A 459 -24.98 19.80 -10.20
N THR A 460 -26.32 19.82 -10.10
CA THR A 460 -27.08 20.89 -9.44
C THR A 460 -27.32 20.62 -7.96
N LYS A 461 -27.59 21.68 -7.19
CA LYS A 461 -27.92 21.57 -5.77
C LYS A 461 -29.22 20.78 -5.55
N GLU A 462 -30.20 20.95 -6.42
CA GLU A 462 -31.46 20.23 -6.39
C GLU A 462 -31.24 18.73 -6.53
N GLU A 463 -30.34 18.32 -7.42
CA GLU A 463 -30.01 16.92 -7.63
C GLU A 463 -29.25 16.34 -6.41
N ILE A 464 -28.30 17.10 -5.85
CA ILE A 464 -27.58 16.74 -4.61
C ILE A 464 -28.58 16.49 -3.47
N VAL A 465 -29.53 17.42 -3.26
CA VAL A 465 -30.56 17.32 -2.22
C VAL A 465 -31.50 16.15 -2.48
N ARG A 466 -31.90 15.93 -3.74
CA ARG A 466 -32.75 14.79 -4.14
C ARG A 466 -32.09 13.48 -3.76
N VAL A 467 -30.83 13.31 -4.12
CA VAL A 467 -30.06 12.08 -3.84
C VAL A 467 -29.84 11.93 -2.33
N ALA A 468 -29.42 12.96 -1.63
CA ALA A 468 -29.24 12.92 -0.18
C ALA A 468 -30.50 12.52 0.56
N LYS A 469 -31.67 13.11 0.21
CA LYS A 469 -32.97 12.71 0.79
C LYS A 469 -33.30 11.25 0.51
N LYS A 470 -33.17 10.83 -0.75
CA LYS A 470 -33.51 9.46 -1.16
C LYS A 470 -32.80 8.41 -0.32
N TYR A 471 -31.50 8.59 -0.07
CA TYR A 471 -30.68 7.57 0.58
C TYR A 471 -30.57 7.76 2.10
N PHE A 472 -30.52 8.98 2.62
CA PHE A 472 -30.38 9.22 4.06
C PHE A 472 -31.71 9.28 4.81
N ASP A 473 -32.86 9.32 4.13
CA ASP A 473 -34.17 9.09 4.74
C ASP A 473 -34.54 7.60 4.84
N ALA A 474 -33.74 6.73 4.16
CA ALA A 474 -33.92 5.29 4.20
C ALA A 474 -33.53 4.72 5.58
N PRO A 475 -34.06 3.55 5.97
CA PRO A 475 -33.59 2.80 7.13
C PRO A 475 -32.07 2.49 7.01
N TYR A 476 -31.36 2.51 8.14
CA TYR A 476 -29.94 2.25 8.23
C TYR A 476 -29.58 1.31 9.39
N MET A 477 -28.45 0.63 9.27
CA MET A 477 -27.87 -0.17 10.34
C MET A 477 -26.88 0.67 11.16
N THR A 478 -26.90 0.51 12.48
CA THR A 478 -25.85 1.05 13.36
C THR A 478 -24.98 -0.09 13.86
N ILE A 479 -23.66 0.04 13.69
CA ILE A 479 -22.69 -0.89 14.26
C ILE A 479 -21.71 -0.08 15.10
N SER A 480 -21.45 -0.52 16.34
CA SER A 480 -20.41 0.06 17.18
C SER A 480 -19.43 -0.99 17.65
N PHE A 481 -18.18 -0.55 17.84
CA PHE A 481 -17.06 -1.38 18.26
C PHE A 481 -16.42 -0.76 19.48
N ASP A 482 -16.03 -1.60 20.45
CA ASP A 482 -15.31 -1.20 21.65
C ASP A 482 -13.94 -1.88 21.76
N GLU A 483 -13.08 -1.27 22.58
CA GLU A 483 -11.82 -1.83 23.00
C GLU A 483 -12.06 -2.91 24.07
N ASP A 484 -12.33 -4.15 23.70
CA ASP A 484 -12.25 -5.27 24.64
C ASP A 484 -10.95 -6.06 24.45
N THR A 485 -10.37 -6.45 25.57
CA THR A 485 -9.14 -7.23 25.64
C THR A 485 -9.34 -8.74 25.40
N LYS A 486 -10.59 -9.17 25.17
CA LYS A 486 -10.95 -10.58 24.97
C LYS A 486 -11.27 -10.89 23.52
N THR A 487 -10.33 -10.62 22.61
CA THR A 487 -10.44 -11.07 21.23
C THR A 487 -10.60 -12.59 21.20
N PRO A 488 -11.65 -13.14 20.57
CA PRO A 488 -11.78 -14.58 20.40
C PRO A 488 -10.55 -15.10 19.65
N LYS A 489 -9.91 -16.15 20.19
CA LYS A 489 -8.81 -16.80 19.47
C LYS A 489 -9.37 -17.39 18.18
N ALA A 490 -8.79 -17.01 17.03
CA ALA A 490 -9.09 -17.68 15.78
C ALA A 490 -8.84 -19.19 15.94
N LYS A 491 -9.75 -20.01 15.38
CA LYS A 491 -9.58 -21.48 15.43
C LYS A 491 -8.36 -21.88 14.61
N THR A 492 -7.33 -22.36 15.26
CA THR A 492 -6.22 -23.05 14.60
C THR A 492 -6.66 -24.47 14.27
N LEU A 493 -6.63 -24.84 13.02
CA LEU A 493 -6.87 -26.23 12.58
C LEU A 493 -5.54 -26.97 12.53
N PRO A 494 -5.51 -28.25 12.93
CA PRO A 494 -4.30 -29.06 12.85
C PRO A 494 -3.84 -29.17 11.38
N LYS A 495 -2.54 -29.05 11.15
CA LYS A 495 -1.94 -29.20 9.83
C LYS A 495 -1.53 -30.65 9.59
N PRO A 496 -1.67 -31.16 8.36
CA PRO A 496 -1.08 -32.44 7.99
C PRO A 496 0.45 -32.34 8.07
N ASN A 497 1.10 -33.46 8.43
CA ASN A 497 2.56 -33.54 8.45
C ASN A 497 3.09 -33.72 7.01
N ILE A 498 3.40 -32.60 6.35
CA ILE A 498 3.88 -32.55 4.97
C ILE A 498 5.40 -32.58 4.96
N LYS A 499 6.00 -33.49 4.22
CA LYS A 499 7.43 -33.45 3.92
C LYS A 499 7.71 -32.37 2.87
N PRO A 500 8.83 -31.64 3.01
CA PRO A 500 9.26 -30.68 2.01
C PRO A 500 9.36 -31.33 0.62
N VAL A 501 8.94 -30.58 -0.39
CA VAL A 501 9.06 -30.99 -1.79
C VAL A 501 10.43 -30.56 -2.28
N GLU A 502 11.20 -31.47 -2.87
CA GLU A 502 12.49 -31.17 -3.50
C GLU A 502 12.33 -31.18 -5.02
N PRO A 503 12.18 -29.98 -5.64
CA PRO A 503 12.05 -29.87 -7.09
C PRO A 503 13.37 -30.15 -7.79
N SER A 504 13.28 -30.49 -9.08
CA SER A 504 14.44 -30.54 -9.94
C SER A 504 14.99 -29.12 -10.18
N ASN A 505 16.29 -28.99 -10.28
CA ASN A 505 16.98 -27.75 -10.69
C ASN A 505 17.25 -27.72 -12.21
N GLU A 506 16.71 -28.66 -12.97
CA GLU A 506 16.86 -28.70 -14.41
C GLU A 506 16.01 -27.61 -15.08
N GLU A 507 16.58 -26.96 -16.07
CA GLU A 507 15.87 -25.96 -16.88
C GLU A 507 14.93 -26.66 -17.88
N THR A 508 13.66 -26.23 -17.95
CA THR A 508 12.70 -26.81 -18.88
C THR A 508 12.97 -26.42 -20.32
N GLU A 509 12.44 -27.20 -21.27
CA GLU A 509 12.53 -26.88 -22.70
C GLU A 509 11.85 -25.56 -23.06
N TYR A 510 10.82 -25.16 -22.28
CA TYR A 510 10.17 -23.86 -22.47
C TYR A 510 11.12 -22.71 -22.10
N CYS A 511 11.83 -22.78 -20.97
CA CYS A 511 12.82 -21.79 -20.58
C CYS A 511 13.96 -21.67 -21.59
N LYS A 512 14.47 -22.81 -22.10
CA LYS A 512 15.51 -22.83 -23.15
C LYS A 512 15.04 -22.18 -24.44
N ALA A 513 13.80 -22.41 -24.85
CA ALA A 513 13.19 -21.78 -26.02
C ALA A 513 12.94 -20.28 -25.79
N PHE A 514 12.48 -19.92 -24.61
CA PHE A 514 12.19 -18.55 -24.22
C PHE A 514 13.42 -17.64 -24.28
N ARG A 515 14.60 -18.15 -23.85
CA ARG A 515 15.88 -17.40 -23.97
C ARG A 515 16.21 -16.97 -25.40
N LYS A 516 15.66 -17.69 -26.39
CA LYS A 516 15.91 -17.43 -27.83
C LYS A 516 14.85 -16.51 -28.45
N LEU A 517 13.78 -16.18 -27.71
CA LEU A 517 12.78 -15.21 -28.19
C LEU A 517 13.41 -13.84 -28.40
N PRO A 518 12.99 -13.11 -29.43
CA PRO A 518 13.52 -11.77 -29.68
C PRO A 518 13.18 -10.81 -28.53
N SER A 519 14.12 -9.92 -28.25
CA SER A 519 13.92 -8.70 -27.44
C SER A 519 14.44 -7.52 -28.24
N GLU A 520 13.87 -6.34 -28.03
CA GLU A 520 14.39 -5.12 -28.64
C GLU A 520 15.63 -4.63 -27.85
N GLU A 521 16.43 -3.74 -28.45
CA GLU A 521 17.55 -3.13 -27.76
C GLU A 521 17.04 -2.25 -26.61
N TYR A 522 17.58 -2.49 -25.45
CA TYR A 522 17.24 -1.76 -24.24
C TYR A 522 17.81 -0.32 -24.29
N LYS A 523 16.94 0.68 -24.38
CA LYS A 523 17.36 2.09 -24.32
C LYS A 523 17.70 2.49 -22.89
N LYS A 524 19.00 2.68 -22.61
CA LYS A 524 19.44 3.26 -21.33
C LYS A 524 19.08 4.74 -21.29
N THR A 525 18.18 5.13 -20.42
CA THR A 525 17.84 6.54 -20.16
C THR A 525 18.27 6.90 -18.73
N PHE A 526 18.95 8.03 -18.58
CA PHE A 526 19.45 8.49 -17.29
C PHE A 526 18.87 9.85 -16.95
N ASN A 527 18.65 10.07 -15.65
CA ASN A 527 18.22 11.37 -15.17
C ASN A 527 19.36 12.38 -15.29
N ASN A 528 19.03 13.60 -15.68
CA ASN A 528 19.97 14.71 -15.68
C ASN A 528 19.71 15.59 -14.46
N PHE A 529 20.72 15.74 -13.60
CA PHE A 529 20.60 16.59 -12.41
C PHE A 529 20.31 18.06 -12.77
N ASN A 530 20.67 18.47 -13.99
CA ASN A 530 20.34 19.81 -14.49
C ASN A 530 18.85 20.01 -14.83
N ASP A 531 18.02 18.95 -14.81
CA ASP A 531 16.56 19.08 -14.93
C ASP A 531 15.96 19.81 -13.70
N VAL A 532 16.72 19.95 -12.62
CA VAL A 532 16.40 20.71 -11.44
C VAL A 532 17.36 21.88 -11.33
N GLU A 533 16.85 23.10 -11.49
CA GLU A 533 17.68 24.30 -11.30
C GLU A 533 17.86 24.57 -9.80
N ILE A 534 19.14 24.60 -9.35
CA ILE A 534 19.49 24.87 -7.96
C ILE A 534 20.08 26.28 -7.86
N SER A 535 19.56 27.11 -6.96
CA SER A 535 20.03 28.48 -6.76
C SER A 535 19.91 28.92 -5.30
N SER A 536 20.90 29.73 -4.85
CA SER A 536 20.80 30.45 -3.59
C SER A 536 19.99 31.74 -3.82
N ILE A 537 18.91 31.90 -3.09
CA ILE A 537 17.99 33.05 -3.21
C ILE A 537 17.96 33.92 -1.94
N GLY A 538 18.85 33.63 -0.99
CA GLY A 538 19.02 34.38 0.27
C GLY A 538 20.10 33.72 1.13
N SER A 539 20.43 34.32 2.26
CA SER A 539 21.35 33.74 3.23
C SER A 539 20.72 32.50 3.85
N ASN A 540 21.35 31.32 3.63
CA ASN A 540 20.83 30.01 4.06
C ASN A 540 19.47 29.62 3.43
N VAL A 541 19.18 30.10 2.21
CA VAL A 541 17.97 29.73 1.46
C VAL A 541 18.37 29.13 0.10
N THR A 542 18.00 27.89 -0.12
CA THR A 542 18.25 27.17 -1.37
C THR A 542 16.94 26.86 -2.08
N LEU A 543 16.80 27.31 -3.33
CA LEU A 543 15.68 26.96 -4.21
C LEU A 543 16.10 25.81 -5.13
N ARG A 544 15.27 24.76 -5.19
CA ARG A 544 15.31 23.66 -6.15
C ARG A 544 14.05 23.74 -7.01
N TYR A 545 14.22 24.20 -8.23
CA TYR A 545 13.15 24.52 -9.16
C TYR A 545 13.06 23.44 -10.27
N THR A 546 11.85 22.88 -10.42
CA THR A 546 11.50 21.92 -11.48
C THR A 546 10.34 22.50 -12.29
N PRO A 547 10.46 22.71 -13.61
CA PRO A 547 9.34 23.22 -14.41
C PRO A 547 8.28 22.13 -14.62
N ASN A 548 7.01 22.45 -14.34
CA ASN A 548 5.85 21.64 -14.73
C ASN A 548 5.39 22.08 -16.13
N LYS A 549 5.40 21.14 -17.08
CA LYS A 549 4.96 21.37 -18.46
C LYS A 549 3.63 20.68 -18.78
N LYS A 550 3.09 19.87 -17.84
CA LYS A 550 1.87 19.07 -18.05
C LYS A 550 0.59 19.84 -17.72
N ASN A 551 0.62 20.56 -16.61
CA ASN A 551 -0.56 21.30 -16.13
C ASN A 551 -0.14 22.53 -15.31
N ASP A 552 -1.13 23.28 -14.82
CA ASP A 552 -0.99 24.48 -14.03
C ASP A 552 -1.07 24.24 -12.51
N VAL A 553 -0.90 22.99 -12.05
CA VAL A 553 -0.90 22.65 -10.62
C VAL A 553 0.52 22.59 -10.12
N PHE A 554 0.84 23.40 -9.12
CA PHE A 554 2.15 23.39 -8.48
C PHE A 554 2.18 22.52 -7.22
N THR A 555 3.38 22.08 -6.85
CA THR A 555 3.73 21.63 -5.50
C THR A 555 4.90 22.45 -4.99
N LEU A 556 4.81 22.88 -3.74
CA LEU A 556 5.83 23.68 -3.06
C LEU A 556 6.07 23.10 -1.67
N THR A 557 7.30 22.70 -1.37
CA THR A 557 7.68 22.29 -0.01
C THR A 557 8.72 23.27 0.54
N LEU A 558 8.39 23.87 1.67
CA LEU A 558 9.31 24.68 2.47
C LEU A 558 9.84 23.78 3.59
N ARG A 559 11.13 23.43 3.51
CA ARG A 559 11.80 22.52 4.45
C ARG A 559 12.79 23.32 5.29
N TYR A 560 12.47 23.51 6.55
CA TYR A 560 13.34 24.21 7.51
C TYR A 560 14.31 23.23 8.17
N GLY A 561 15.58 23.60 8.29
CA GLY A 561 16.68 22.75 8.77
C GLY A 561 16.73 22.62 10.30
N ILE A 562 15.61 22.26 10.91
CA ILE A 562 15.44 21.94 12.32
C ILE A 562 14.26 21.00 12.49
N GLY A 563 14.36 20.01 13.39
CA GLY A 563 13.32 19.01 13.61
C GLY A 563 13.09 18.65 15.07
N ALA A 564 12.42 17.51 15.28
CA ALA A 564 12.02 17.03 16.59
C ALA A 564 13.21 16.72 17.52
N HIS A 565 14.36 16.33 16.97
CA HIS A 565 15.55 16.07 17.79
C HIS A 565 16.00 17.31 18.58
N GLU A 566 16.01 18.47 17.94
CA GLU A 566 16.41 19.73 18.54
C GLU A 566 15.25 20.43 19.26
N MET A 567 14.01 20.21 18.77
CA MET A 567 12.78 20.82 19.28
C MET A 567 11.71 19.75 19.52
N PRO A 568 11.77 18.96 20.61
CA PRO A 568 10.92 17.79 20.81
C PRO A 568 9.40 18.06 20.82
N LEU A 569 8.97 19.27 21.10
CA LEU A 569 7.56 19.67 21.09
C LEU A 569 7.08 20.21 19.71
N LEU A 570 7.99 20.39 18.75
CA LEU A 570 7.65 20.92 17.42
C LEU A 570 6.66 20.04 16.62
N PRO A 571 6.72 18.70 16.67
CA PRO A 571 5.73 17.84 15.97
C PRO A 571 4.29 18.13 16.43
N TYR A 572 4.08 18.40 17.71
CA TYR A 572 2.75 18.70 18.26
C TYR A 572 2.28 20.11 17.85
N ALA A 573 3.20 21.06 17.75
CA ALA A 573 2.92 22.40 17.22
C ALA A 573 2.57 22.32 15.71
N ALA A 574 3.28 21.51 14.93
CA ALA A 574 2.99 21.27 13.52
C ALA A 574 1.61 20.63 13.31
N ALA A 575 1.27 19.61 14.12
CA ALA A 575 -0.04 18.97 14.07
C ALA A 575 -1.18 19.95 14.34
N LEU A 576 -1.00 20.88 15.30
CA LEU A 576 -1.99 21.90 15.60
C LEU A 576 -2.15 22.90 14.44
N MET A 577 -1.05 23.26 13.74
CA MET A 577 -1.08 24.18 12.60
C MET A 577 -1.98 23.70 11.46
N SER A 578 -2.10 22.39 11.24
CA SER A 578 -2.97 21.83 10.20
C SER A 578 -4.45 22.21 10.38
N ASN A 579 -4.85 22.62 11.59
CA ASN A 579 -6.21 23.05 11.92
C ASN A 579 -6.31 24.53 12.31
N ALA A 580 -5.20 25.28 12.25
CA ALA A 580 -5.15 26.67 12.67
C ALA A 580 -5.85 27.61 11.68
N GLY A 581 -6.51 28.65 12.20
CA GLY A 581 -7.00 29.78 11.43
C GLY A 581 -5.97 30.91 11.27
N ILE A 582 -6.45 32.11 10.90
CA ILE A 582 -5.67 33.35 10.85
C ILE A 582 -6.23 34.33 11.86
N MET A 583 -5.39 34.84 12.77
CA MET A 583 -5.79 35.82 13.77
C MET A 583 -6.21 37.16 13.10
N GLY A 584 -7.31 37.72 13.54
CA GLY A 584 -7.84 38.98 13.00
C GLY A 584 -8.47 38.85 11.60
N SER A 585 -8.55 37.65 11.06
CA SER A 585 -9.44 37.40 9.92
C SER A 585 -10.87 37.48 10.43
N PRO A 586 -11.74 38.34 9.84
CA PRO A 586 -13.06 38.51 10.41
C PRO A 586 -13.80 37.20 10.39
N ALA A 587 -14.20 36.68 11.53
CA ALA A 587 -15.27 35.68 11.64
C ALA A 587 -16.58 36.20 11.01
N THR A 588 -16.62 37.46 10.66
CA THR A 588 -17.72 38.21 10.03
C THR A 588 -18.00 37.83 8.57
N GLU A 589 -17.04 37.14 7.85
CA GLU A 589 -17.27 36.64 6.52
C GLU A 589 -17.59 35.12 6.49
N GLY A 590 -17.58 34.47 7.66
CA GLY A 590 -17.97 33.04 7.78
C GLY A 590 -17.02 32.02 7.13
N LYS A 591 -15.85 32.47 6.63
CA LYS A 591 -14.89 31.65 5.92
C LYS A 591 -13.66 31.37 6.78
N ASP A 592 -13.45 30.10 7.15
CA ASP A 592 -12.22 29.67 7.79
C ASP A 592 -11.05 29.60 6.79
N PHE A 593 -9.83 29.39 7.32
CA PHE A 593 -8.62 29.33 6.49
C PHE A 593 -8.66 28.21 5.45
N LYS A 594 -9.12 27.01 5.84
CA LYS A 594 -9.23 25.87 4.92
C LYS A 594 -10.21 26.14 3.78
N GLN A 595 -11.33 26.81 4.09
CA GLN A 595 -12.30 27.20 3.08
C GLN A 595 -11.71 28.23 2.09
N GLN A 596 -10.95 29.23 2.59
CA GLN A 596 -10.26 30.20 1.73
C GLN A 596 -9.21 29.51 0.83
N MET A 597 -8.47 28.51 1.36
CA MET A 597 -7.53 27.72 0.56
C MET A 597 -8.26 26.90 -0.52
N ALA A 598 -9.36 26.23 -0.17
CA ALA A 598 -10.16 25.45 -1.11
C ALA A 598 -10.76 26.30 -2.23
N GLU A 599 -11.16 27.56 -1.95
CA GLU A 599 -11.62 28.53 -2.96
C GLU A 599 -10.55 28.89 -3.99
N LEU A 600 -9.27 28.70 -3.63
CA LEU A 600 -8.13 28.89 -4.52
C LEU A 600 -7.65 27.59 -5.18
N GLY A 601 -8.34 26.46 -4.94
CA GLY A 601 -7.89 25.14 -5.36
C GLY A 601 -6.56 24.78 -4.71
N ALA A 602 -6.39 25.06 -3.44
CA ALA A 602 -5.12 24.90 -2.75
C ALA A 602 -5.27 24.08 -1.46
N ASP A 603 -4.18 23.42 -1.08
CA ASP A 603 -4.05 22.75 0.20
C ASP A 603 -2.72 23.09 0.87
N VAL A 604 -2.67 22.99 2.20
CA VAL A 604 -1.45 23.14 2.98
C VAL A 604 -1.42 22.14 4.12
N SER A 605 -0.27 21.52 4.30
CA SER A 605 0.00 20.60 5.40
C SER A 605 1.31 20.95 6.11
N TYR A 606 1.38 20.60 7.40
CA TYR A 606 2.51 20.84 8.27
C TYR A 606 3.01 19.52 8.83
N GLY A 607 4.33 19.31 8.81
CA GLY A 607 4.96 18.11 9.32
C GLY A 607 6.29 18.39 10.00
N CYS A 608 6.73 17.46 10.84
CA CYS A 608 8.04 17.52 11.49
C CYS A 608 8.57 16.11 11.66
N ASP A 609 9.78 15.88 11.17
CA ASP A 609 10.57 14.67 11.48
C ASP A 609 11.72 15.03 12.46
N ASP A 610 12.61 14.10 12.71
CA ASP A 610 13.72 14.30 13.64
C ASP A 610 14.63 15.47 13.22
N SER A 611 14.77 15.76 11.93
CA SER A 611 15.74 16.71 11.37
C SER A 611 15.12 17.96 10.76
N TYR A 612 13.84 17.90 10.35
CA TYR A 612 13.23 18.96 9.57
C TYR A 612 11.81 19.30 10.01
N PHE A 613 11.45 20.56 9.84
CA PHE A 613 10.07 21.05 9.86
C PHE A 613 9.64 21.35 8.41
N TYR A 614 8.45 20.91 8.02
CA TYR A 614 7.94 21.01 6.66
C TYR A 614 6.64 21.78 6.58
N ILE A 615 6.51 22.56 5.50
CA ILE A 615 5.25 23.12 5.04
C ILE A 615 5.10 22.71 3.58
N SER A 616 4.10 21.88 3.31
CA SER A 616 3.81 21.41 1.95
C SER A 616 2.55 22.09 1.45
N ILE A 617 2.64 22.73 0.28
CA ILE A 617 1.59 23.53 -0.32
C ILE A 617 1.37 23.00 -1.75
N SER A 618 0.12 22.87 -2.15
CA SER A 618 -0.25 22.59 -3.54
C SER A 618 -1.38 23.52 -3.97
N GLY A 619 -1.49 23.78 -5.26
CA GLY A 619 -2.54 24.62 -5.79
C GLY A 619 -2.34 24.96 -7.26
N GLU A 620 -3.21 25.83 -7.80
CA GLU A 620 -3.07 26.32 -9.16
C GLU A 620 -2.06 27.47 -9.22
N ASP A 621 -1.12 27.43 -10.17
CA ASP A 621 -0.07 28.44 -10.35
C ASP A 621 -0.65 29.87 -10.50
N GLY A 622 -1.80 30.00 -11.16
CA GLY A 622 -2.50 31.29 -11.33
C GLY A 622 -2.96 31.94 -10.02
N ASN A 623 -3.09 31.13 -8.94
CA ASN A 623 -3.50 31.59 -7.61
C ASN A 623 -2.33 31.71 -6.62
N MET A 624 -1.09 31.44 -7.03
CA MET A 624 0.09 31.37 -6.14
C MET A 624 0.19 32.58 -5.20
N ASN A 625 0.08 33.79 -5.71
CA ASN A 625 0.16 35.02 -4.89
C ASN A 625 -0.86 35.02 -3.75
N LYS A 626 -2.12 34.68 -4.07
CA LYS A 626 -3.21 34.64 -3.07
C LYS A 626 -2.98 33.53 -2.04
N ILE A 627 -2.55 32.34 -2.54
CA ILE A 627 -2.25 31.18 -1.70
C ILE A 627 -1.12 31.52 -0.72
N MET A 628 -0.01 32.03 -1.21
CA MET A 628 1.13 32.39 -0.38
C MET A 628 0.82 33.51 0.60
N ASN A 629 -0.02 34.48 0.22
CA ASN A 629 -0.50 35.52 1.15
C ASN A 629 -1.28 34.89 2.33
N LEU A 630 -2.19 33.97 2.06
CA LEU A 630 -2.93 33.26 3.12
C LEU A 630 -2.00 32.44 4.01
N VAL A 631 -1.11 31.64 3.42
CA VAL A 631 -0.15 30.82 4.17
C VAL A 631 0.78 31.69 5.02
N ASN A 632 1.32 32.76 4.46
CA ASN A 632 2.18 33.69 5.19
C ASN A 632 1.46 34.36 6.38
N ARG A 633 0.20 34.76 6.17
CA ARG A 633 -0.62 35.32 7.27
C ARG A 633 -0.88 34.30 8.36
N GLN A 634 -1.19 33.02 7.98
CA GLN A 634 -1.37 31.96 8.96
C GLN A 634 -0.09 31.68 9.75
N LEU A 635 1.06 31.65 9.08
CA LEU A 635 2.36 31.43 9.71
C LEU A 635 2.79 32.57 10.66
N LEU A 636 2.45 33.81 10.34
CA LEU A 636 2.80 34.98 11.14
C LEU A 636 1.83 35.18 12.29
N MET A 637 0.54 34.94 12.08
CA MET A 637 -0.52 35.23 13.04
C MET A 637 -1.51 34.03 13.11
N PRO A 638 -1.06 32.84 13.54
CA PRO A 638 -1.94 31.70 13.62
C PRO A 638 -3.02 31.90 14.68
N TYR A 639 -4.27 31.66 14.33
CA TYR A 639 -5.36 31.55 15.29
C TYR A 639 -5.48 30.08 15.71
N LEU A 640 -5.14 29.82 16.98
CA LEU A 640 -5.10 28.50 17.60
C LEU A 640 -6.17 28.43 18.68
N GLU A 641 -6.94 27.33 18.70
CA GLU A 641 -7.95 27.11 19.72
C GLU A 641 -7.47 26.09 20.76
N GLN A 642 -7.82 26.38 22.05
CA GLN A 642 -7.44 25.49 23.15
C GLN A 642 -8.02 24.08 22.96
N LYS A 643 -9.27 23.96 22.48
CA LYS A 643 -9.93 22.67 22.21
C LYS A 643 -9.15 21.81 21.21
N GLN A 644 -8.60 22.42 20.15
CA GLN A 644 -7.76 21.71 19.16
C GLN A 644 -6.45 21.20 19.78
N LEU A 645 -5.83 22.01 20.67
CA LEU A 645 -4.65 21.58 21.42
C LEU A 645 -4.98 20.45 22.39
N ASP A 646 -6.12 20.51 23.06
CA ASP A 646 -6.59 19.46 23.96
C ASP A 646 -6.88 18.14 23.19
N GLN A 647 -7.40 18.24 21.98
CA GLN A 647 -7.56 17.09 21.07
C GLN A 647 -6.22 16.44 20.71
N VAL A 648 -5.19 17.25 20.37
CA VAL A 648 -3.83 16.72 20.11
C VAL A 648 -3.30 15.99 21.34
N LYS A 649 -3.40 16.60 22.51
CA LYS A 649 -2.97 16.00 23.79
C LYS A 649 -3.73 14.70 24.09
N GLY A 650 -5.06 14.73 23.94
CA GLY A 650 -5.92 13.55 24.17
C GLY A 650 -5.60 12.39 23.23
N SER A 651 -5.36 12.69 21.95
CA SER A 651 -4.92 11.68 20.97
C SER A 651 -3.59 11.04 21.35
N VAL A 652 -2.61 11.83 21.78
CA VAL A 652 -1.31 11.31 22.24
C VAL A 652 -1.47 10.46 23.49
N PHE A 653 -2.26 10.93 24.45
CA PHE A 653 -2.57 10.17 25.69
C PHE A 653 -3.14 8.80 25.36
N PHE A 654 -4.23 8.76 24.59
CA PHE A 654 -4.89 7.50 24.22
C PHE A 654 -3.98 6.58 23.39
N GLN A 655 -3.25 7.14 22.44
CA GLN A 655 -2.30 6.37 21.64
C GLN A 655 -1.23 5.69 22.51
N ARG A 656 -0.63 6.42 23.46
CA ARG A 656 0.37 5.88 24.38
C ARG A 656 -0.22 4.87 25.36
N LEU A 657 -1.45 5.07 25.81
CA LEU A 657 -2.17 4.16 26.69
C LEU A 657 -2.49 2.81 26.00
N SER A 658 -3.04 2.88 24.76
CA SER A 658 -3.54 1.71 24.04
C SER A 658 -2.45 0.88 23.37
N ARG A 659 -1.31 1.48 22.99
CA ARG A 659 -0.25 0.83 22.17
C ARG A 659 0.33 -0.44 22.77
N GLN A 660 0.43 -0.53 24.13
CA GLN A 660 0.98 -1.69 24.82
C GLN A 660 0.09 -2.94 24.73
N LYS A 661 -1.17 -2.76 24.32
CA LYS A 661 -2.13 -3.85 24.11
C LYS A 661 -2.14 -4.38 22.68
N ARG A 662 -1.59 -3.64 21.73
CA ARG A 662 -1.62 -3.95 20.29
C ARG A 662 -0.41 -4.79 19.89
N ALA A 663 -0.63 -6.01 19.41
CA ALA A 663 0.44 -6.94 19.02
C ALA A 663 1.37 -6.35 17.94
N THR A 664 0.84 -5.64 16.95
CA THR A 664 1.62 -4.97 15.90
C THR A 664 2.55 -3.90 16.45
N VAL A 665 2.09 -3.12 17.45
CA VAL A 665 2.89 -2.08 18.10
C VAL A 665 3.94 -2.69 19.03
N GLN A 666 3.59 -3.75 19.77
CA GLN A 666 4.55 -4.50 20.62
C GLN A 666 5.70 -5.06 19.77
N LYS A 667 5.38 -5.65 18.63
CA LYS A 667 6.36 -6.14 17.65
C LYS A 667 7.31 -5.04 17.19
N SER A 668 6.75 -3.90 16.77
CA SER A 668 7.54 -2.74 16.34
C SER A 668 8.42 -2.19 17.45
N ALA A 669 7.91 -2.10 18.66
CA ALA A 669 8.66 -1.62 19.82
C ALA A 669 9.82 -2.57 20.19
N LEU A 670 9.60 -3.89 20.13
CA LEU A 670 10.66 -4.87 20.35
C LEU A 670 11.76 -4.75 19.29
N LEU A 671 11.40 -4.62 18.02
CA LEU A 671 12.35 -4.42 16.92
C LEU A 671 13.13 -3.12 17.08
N GLN A 672 12.47 -2.01 17.36
CA GLN A 672 13.11 -0.72 17.64
C GLN A 672 14.07 -0.79 18.83
N TYR A 673 13.68 -1.51 19.89
CA TYR A 673 14.54 -1.75 21.04
C TYR A 673 15.79 -2.59 20.67
N ALA A 674 15.64 -3.58 19.81
CA ALA A 674 16.76 -4.37 19.32
C ALA A 674 17.73 -3.54 18.47
N LEU A 675 17.19 -2.64 17.63
CA LEU A 675 18.01 -1.80 16.72
C LEU A 675 18.65 -0.60 17.41
N TYR A 676 17.99 0.03 18.39
CA TYR A 676 18.38 1.32 18.97
C TYR A 676 18.50 1.34 20.49
N GLY A 677 18.15 0.23 21.16
CA GLY A 677 18.22 0.12 22.64
C GLY A 677 17.33 1.15 23.32
N LYS A 678 17.92 1.92 24.25
CA LYS A 678 17.23 3.00 24.97
C LYS A 678 16.81 4.18 24.10
N ASN A 679 17.40 4.32 22.91
CA ASN A 679 17.10 5.37 21.95
C ASN A 679 15.99 4.96 20.97
N SER A 680 15.27 3.86 21.22
CA SER A 680 14.08 3.47 20.46
C SER A 680 12.99 4.54 20.57
N ASP A 681 12.18 4.71 19.51
CA ASP A 681 11.10 5.71 19.47
C ASP A 681 10.07 5.54 20.61
N TYR A 682 9.98 4.35 21.19
CA TYR A 682 9.06 4.03 22.28
C TYR A 682 9.63 4.30 23.68
N LEU A 683 10.94 4.51 23.79
CA LEU A 683 11.63 4.80 25.06
C LEU A 683 12.19 6.22 25.09
N ASP A 684 12.67 6.74 23.93
CA ASP A 684 13.21 8.07 23.77
C ASP A 684 12.13 9.05 23.27
N GLU A 685 10.95 8.96 23.85
CA GLU A 685 9.85 9.86 23.52
C GLU A 685 9.77 11.04 24.49
N VAL A 686 9.19 12.14 24.03
CA VAL A 686 8.95 13.34 24.87
C VAL A 686 8.17 12.97 26.13
N PRO A 687 8.58 13.39 27.33
CA PRO A 687 7.79 13.20 28.54
C PRO A 687 6.36 13.69 28.35
N PHE A 688 5.37 12.91 28.75
CA PHE A 688 3.97 13.31 28.50
C PHE A 688 3.60 14.60 29.27
N ALA A 689 4.20 14.83 30.44
CA ALA A 689 4.02 16.07 31.20
C ALA A 689 4.40 17.33 30.39
N ASP A 690 5.44 17.26 29.55
CA ASP A 690 5.85 18.39 28.70
C ASP A 690 4.81 18.64 27.60
N ILE A 691 4.23 17.57 27.03
CA ILE A 691 3.14 17.66 26.04
C ILE A 691 1.87 18.21 26.71
N TRP A 692 1.54 17.68 27.90
CA TRP A 692 0.37 18.13 28.65
C TRP A 692 0.46 19.57 29.06
N GLY A 693 1.66 20.03 29.48
CA GLY A 693 1.98 21.42 29.81
C GLY A 693 2.09 22.39 28.63
N LEU A 694 2.02 21.86 27.37
CA LEU A 694 2.13 22.72 26.19
C LEU A 694 0.94 23.67 26.11
N GLY A 695 1.23 24.98 26.05
CA GLY A 695 0.23 26.04 25.88
C GLY A 695 0.34 26.72 24.52
N LEU A 696 -0.72 27.40 24.08
CA LEU A 696 -0.78 28.09 22.79
C LEU A 696 0.37 29.10 22.56
N PRO A 697 0.79 29.94 23.55
CA PRO A 697 1.93 30.82 23.37
C PRO A 697 3.24 30.08 23.08
N LYS A 698 3.45 28.91 23.69
CA LYS A 698 4.63 28.11 23.46
C LYS A 698 4.60 27.49 22.05
N VAL A 699 3.43 27.03 21.57
CA VAL A 699 3.25 26.56 20.17
C VAL A 699 3.65 27.65 19.18
N GLN A 700 3.15 28.90 19.36
CA GLN A 700 3.52 30.03 18.49
C GLN A 700 5.02 30.30 18.49
N SER A 701 5.66 30.25 19.67
CA SER A 701 7.11 30.44 19.81
C SER A 701 7.91 29.34 19.09
N LEU A 702 7.50 28.07 19.22
CA LEU A 702 8.16 26.96 18.54
C LEU A 702 8.11 27.10 17.01
N LEU A 703 6.96 27.44 16.46
CA LEU A 703 6.77 27.66 15.02
C LEU A 703 7.57 28.86 14.51
N ALA A 704 7.61 29.94 15.26
CA ALA A 704 8.40 31.12 14.89
C ALA A 704 9.90 30.81 14.93
N GLU A 705 10.36 30.08 15.94
CA GLU A 705 11.75 29.65 16.04
C GLU A 705 12.13 28.69 14.90
N ALA A 706 11.32 27.66 14.60
CA ALA A 706 11.60 26.71 13.52
C ALA A 706 11.81 27.42 12.18
N ARG A 707 11.00 28.44 11.87
CA ARG A 707 11.12 29.22 10.63
C ARG A 707 12.32 30.15 10.58
N SER A 708 13.08 30.33 11.66
CA SER A 708 14.31 31.12 11.68
C SER A 708 15.53 30.35 11.17
N TYR A 709 15.40 29.04 10.90
CA TYR A 709 16.49 28.18 10.40
C TYR A 709 16.53 28.13 8.88
N ALA A 710 17.66 27.67 8.32
CA ALA A 710 17.90 27.50 6.89
C ALA A 710 16.71 26.86 6.18
N LEU A 711 16.40 27.35 5.00
CA LEU A 711 15.23 26.96 4.22
C LEU A 711 15.64 26.32 2.89
N ASP A 712 15.25 25.08 2.68
CA ASP A 712 15.22 24.44 1.36
C ASP A 712 13.83 24.58 0.77
N VAL A 713 13.74 25.16 -0.42
CA VAL A 713 12.50 25.34 -1.18
C VAL A 713 12.50 24.35 -2.33
N PHE A 714 11.54 23.45 -2.37
CA PHE A 714 11.31 22.51 -3.47
C PHE A 714 10.04 22.93 -4.19
N TYR A 715 10.19 23.36 -5.43
CA TYR A 715 9.07 23.79 -6.25
C TYR A 715 9.00 22.97 -7.54
N CYS A 716 7.79 22.53 -7.88
CA CYS A 716 7.44 22.00 -9.19
C CYS A 716 6.16 22.69 -9.65
N GLY A 717 6.23 23.50 -10.71
CA GLY A 717 5.09 24.28 -11.21
C GLY A 717 5.46 25.02 -12.50
N SER A 718 4.52 25.80 -13.04
CA SER A 718 4.66 26.51 -14.31
C SER A 718 5.11 27.98 -14.18
N LEU A 719 5.17 28.53 -12.95
CA LEU A 719 5.64 29.91 -12.73
C LEU A 719 7.13 30.05 -13.00
N SER A 720 7.53 31.19 -13.56
CA SER A 720 8.94 31.54 -13.66
C SER A 720 9.56 31.72 -12.27
N LYS A 721 10.87 31.43 -12.19
CA LYS A 721 11.63 31.53 -10.94
C LYS A 721 11.51 32.90 -10.24
N ASP A 722 11.59 33.99 -11.01
CA ASP A 722 11.53 35.35 -10.44
C ASP A 722 10.17 35.65 -9.78
N LYS A 723 9.07 35.18 -10.41
CA LYS A 723 7.73 35.29 -9.85
C LYS A 723 7.60 34.45 -8.59
N LEU A 724 8.08 33.21 -8.60
CA LEU A 724 8.06 32.35 -7.43
C LEU A 724 8.80 32.97 -6.23
N VAL A 725 10.06 33.43 -6.46
CA VAL A 725 10.89 34.00 -5.40
C VAL A 725 10.24 35.21 -4.73
N ALA A 726 9.51 36.04 -5.50
CA ALA A 726 8.78 37.19 -4.98
C ALA A 726 7.65 36.82 -3.99
N GLU A 727 7.12 35.58 -4.06
CA GLU A 727 6.02 35.10 -3.23
C GLU A 727 6.46 34.31 -1.99
N LEU A 728 7.75 33.95 -1.90
CA LEU A 728 8.25 33.10 -0.81
C LEU A 728 8.31 33.87 0.52
N PRO A 729 8.07 33.18 1.68
CA PRO A 729 8.12 33.78 3.01
C PRO A 729 9.58 33.89 3.51
N LEU A 730 10.41 34.63 2.78
CA LEU A 730 11.81 34.80 3.10
C LEU A 730 11.98 35.72 4.29
N THR A 731 12.79 35.29 5.28
CA THR A 731 13.21 36.13 6.44
C THR A 731 14.67 36.47 6.29
N GLU A 732 15.06 37.69 6.63
CA GLU A 732 16.47 38.07 6.69
C GLU A 732 17.19 37.40 7.87
N GLY A 733 18.49 37.08 7.68
CA GLY A 733 19.33 36.56 8.75
C GLY A 733 18.99 35.14 9.24
N MET A 734 18.53 34.27 8.37
CA MET A 734 18.22 32.88 8.74
C MET A 734 19.47 32.16 9.30
N LYS A 735 19.25 31.40 10.38
CA LYS A 735 20.29 30.56 11.03
C LYS A 735 20.69 29.41 10.10
N SER A 736 21.89 28.86 10.28
CA SER A 736 22.29 27.64 9.59
C SER A 736 21.40 26.45 9.99
N ALA A 737 21.23 25.49 9.06
CA ALA A 737 20.56 24.24 9.37
C ALA A 737 21.27 23.48 10.50
N LYS A 738 20.52 22.76 11.30
CA LYS A 738 21.08 21.78 12.22
C LYS A 738 21.59 20.55 11.44
N PRO A 739 22.59 19.84 11.96
CA PRO A 739 23.04 18.59 11.37
C PRO A 739 21.90 17.57 11.29
N LEU A 740 21.91 16.75 10.24
CA LEU A 740 20.96 15.65 10.15
C LEU A 740 21.11 14.70 11.35
N TYR A 741 19.98 14.46 12.03
CA TYR A 741 19.96 13.49 13.11
C TYR A 741 19.78 12.08 12.54
N ILE A 742 20.71 11.19 12.88
CA ILE A 742 20.64 9.76 12.52
C ILE A 742 20.95 8.97 13.79
N LYS A 743 19.98 8.18 14.22
CA LYS A 743 20.11 7.33 15.42
C LYS A 743 21.26 6.35 15.25
N ASP A 744 22.11 6.25 16.26
CA ASP A 744 23.14 5.23 16.29
C ASP A 744 22.54 3.86 16.61
N MET A 745 22.97 2.85 15.87
CA MET A 745 22.46 1.50 15.98
C MET A 745 23.10 0.76 17.15
N GLN A 746 22.32 -0.10 17.82
CA GLN A 746 22.79 -1.02 18.84
C GLN A 746 23.70 -2.07 18.19
N LYS A 747 24.89 -2.27 18.75
CA LYS A 747 25.85 -3.29 18.28
C LYS A 747 25.87 -4.49 19.22
N TYR A 748 25.96 -5.68 18.62
CA TYR A 748 26.00 -6.96 19.34
C TYR A 748 27.28 -7.70 18.97
N ASP A 749 28.11 -8.01 19.99
CA ASP A 749 29.38 -8.71 19.81
C ASP A 749 29.27 -10.23 19.90
N LYS A 750 28.08 -10.73 20.26
CA LYS A 750 27.76 -12.16 20.42
C LYS A 750 26.34 -12.47 20.01
N PRO A 751 26.02 -13.71 19.62
CA PRO A 751 24.65 -14.13 19.36
C PRO A 751 23.72 -13.76 20.51
N THR A 752 22.56 -13.20 20.16
CA THR A 752 21.59 -12.67 21.14
C THR A 752 20.17 -13.07 20.71
N VAL A 753 19.31 -13.44 21.65
CA VAL A 753 17.89 -13.68 21.40
C VAL A 753 17.06 -12.85 22.35
N LEU A 754 16.21 -11.98 21.77
CA LEU A 754 15.25 -11.16 22.49
C LEU A 754 13.84 -11.72 22.22
N PHE A 755 13.15 -12.17 23.25
CA PHE A 755 11.85 -12.80 23.11
C PHE A 755 10.77 -12.07 23.88
N LEU A 756 9.75 -11.56 23.16
CA LEU A 756 8.53 -11.00 23.75
C LEU A 756 7.39 -12.03 23.64
N PRO A 757 6.97 -12.66 24.75
CA PRO A 757 5.92 -13.66 24.73
C PRO A 757 4.55 -13.03 24.42
N ASN A 758 3.81 -13.63 23.47
CA ASN A 758 2.43 -13.27 23.15
C ASN A 758 1.56 -14.53 23.03
N SER A 759 0.86 -14.90 24.11
CA SER A 759 0.04 -16.12 24.17
C SER A 759 -1.22 -16.07 23.28
N ASN A 760 -1.54 -14.91 22.71
CA ASN A 760 -2.71 -14.73 21.83
C ASN A 760 -2.30 -14.70 20.35
N ALA A 761 -1.00 -14.64 20.05
CA ALA A 761 -0.52 -14.60 18.67
C ALA A 761 -0.83 -15.92 17.94
N GLN A 762 -1.49 -15.83 16.80
CA GLN A 762 -1.64 -16.94 15.87
C GLN A 762 -0.34 -17.15 15.09
N GLN A 763 0.28 -16.06 14.66
CA GLN A 763 1.55 -16.02 13.96
C GLN A 763 2.67 -15.52 14.90
N ALA A 764 3.86 -16.07 14.74
CA ALA A 764 5.10 -15.57 15.34
C ALA A 764 5.87 -14.73 14.32
N ASP A 765 6.52 -13.67 14.80
CA ASP A 765 7.41 -12.84 13.98
C ASP A 765 8.86 -13.07 14.43
N ILE A 766 9.73 -13.37 13.47
CA ILE A 766 11.15 -13.62 13.69
C ILE A 766 11.95 -12.63 12.86
N TYR A 767 12.76 -11.80 13.50
CA TYR A 767 13.70 -10.90 12.84
C TYR A 767 15.14 -11.36 13.09
N PHE A 768 15.97 -11.24 12.07
CA PHE A 768 17.40 -11.54 12.12
C PHE A 768 18.15 -10.25 11.85
N TYR A 769 19.00 -9.83 12.77
CA TYR A 769 19.80 -8.63 12.67
C TYR A 769 21.28 -8.96 12.79
N ILE A 770 22.09 -8.40 11.91
CA ILE A 770 23.57 -8.47 11.96
C ILE A 770 24.10 -7.06 11.82
N ASN A 771 25.02 -6.66 12.70
CA ASN A 771 25.74 -5.39 12.60
C ASN A 771 26.45 -5.31 11.25
N GLY A 772 26.28 -4.19 10.56
CA GLY A 772 26.91 -3.98 9.27
C GLY A 772 28.17 -3.11 9.33
N ARG A 773 28.58 -2.69 8.17
CA ARG A 773 29.73 -1.82 7.88
C ARG A 773 29.30 -0.37 7.71
N PRO A 774 30.22 0.61 7.80
CA PRO A 774 29.94 1.96 7.31
C PRO A 774 29.53 1.95 5.83
N TYR A 775 28.48 2.72 5.50
CA TYR A 775 27.99 2.84 4.14
C TYR A 775 28.98 3.57 3.24
N ASP A 776 29.20 3.01 2.04
CA ASP A 776 29.94 3.60 0.95
C ASP A 776 29.24 3.26 -0.37
N ILE A 777 29.03 4.27 -1.24
CA ILE A 777 28.38 4.09 -2.54
C ILE A 777 29.09 3.07 -3.44
N ALA A 778 30.39 2.87 -3.28
CA ALA A 778 31.15 1.86 -4.01
C ALA A 778 30.64 0.42 -3.76
N SER A 779 29.94 0.19 -2.66
CA SER A 779 29.36 -1.12 -2.31
C SER A 779 27.94 -1.34 -2.82
N ASP A 780 27.33 -0.35 -3.48
CA ASP A 780 25.91 -0.38 -3.82
C ASP A 780 25.55 -1.51 -4.78
N VAL A 781 26.38 -1.78 -5.79
CA VAL A 781 26.13 -2.84 -6.76
C VAL A 781 26.26 -4.22 -6.12
N GLN A 782 27.29 -4.44 -5.29
CA GLN A 782 27.51 -5.72 -4.61
C GLN A 782 26.41 -5.99 -3.57
N SER A 783 26.02 -4.97 -2.78
CA SER A 783 24.89 -5.05 -1.85
C SER A 783 23.59 -5.32 -2.59
N GLY A 784 23.35 -4.63 -3.70
CA GLY A 784 22.18 -4.84 -4.56
C GLY A 784 22.13 -6.26 -5.15
N ALA A 785 23.25 -6.77 -5.65
CA ALA A 785 23.34 -8.13 -6.18
C ALA A 785 23.12 -9.19 -5.10
N PHE A 786 23.70 -8.99 -3.91
CA PHE A 786 23.45 -9.85 -2.75
C PHE A 786 21.98 -9.83 -2.33
N ASN A 787 21.34 -8.65 -2.28
CA ASN A 787 19.93 -8.50 -1.94
C ASN A 787 19.04 -9.21 -2.97
N GLN A 788 19.36 -9.06 -4.26
CA GLN A 788 18.61 -9.73 -5.33
C GLN A 788 18.75 -11.25 -5.22
N TYR A 789 19.96 -11.75 -4.94
CA TYR A 789 20.18 -13.19 -4.72
C TYR A 789 19.47 -13.72 -3.49
N MET A 790 19.51 -13.00 -2.36
CA MET A 790 18.86 -13.42 -1.10
C MET A 790 17.35 -13.34 -1.16
N SER A 791 16.80 -12.28 -1.77
CA SER A 791 15.39 -11.91 -1.63
C SER A 791 14.78 -11.29 -2.88
N GLY A 792 15.38 -11.48 -4.05
CA GLY A 792 14.82 -11.05 -5.34
C GLY A 792 13.58 -11.86 -5.69
N GLY A 793 12.40 -11.34 -5.36
CA GLY A 793 11.14 -11.99 -5.63
C GLY A 793 11.00 -13.39 -5.00
N PHE A 794 10.26 -14.27 -5.66
CA PHE A 794 10.02 -15.64 -5.19
C PHE A 794 11.20 -16.60 -5.49
N ALA A 795 12.10 -16.23 -6.41
CA ALA A 795 13.29 -17.01 -6.73
C ALA A 795 14.47 -16.75 -5.77
N GLY A 796 14.37 -15.71 -4.92
CA GLY A 796 15.39 -15.42 -3.92
C GLY A 796 15.55 -16.54 -2.90
N VAL A 797 16.78 -16.80 -2.47
CA VAL A 797 17.15 -17.95 -1.62
C VAL A 797 16.25 -18.08 -0.38
N VAL A 798 15.98 -16.96 0.32
CA VAL A 798 15.19 -17.00 1.55
C VAL A 798 13.74 -17.39 1.27
N MET A 799 13.12 -16.77 0.27
CA MET A 799 11.74 -17.08 -0.09
C MET A 799 11.62 -18.52 -0.60
N TYR A 800 12.56 -18.96 -1.44
CA TYR A 800 12.56 -20.32 -1.96
C TYR A 800 12.71 -21.36 -0.84
N GLU A 801 13.72 -21.24 0.04
CA GLU A 801 14.00 -22.23 1.08
C GLU A 801 12.94 -22.27 2.18
N ILE A 802 12.33 -21.12 2.52
CA ILE A 802 11.36 -21.01 3.62
C ILE A 802 9.92 -21.25 3.13
N ARG A 803 9.51 -20.57 2.04
CA ARG A 803 8.13 -20.59 1.54
C ARG A 803 7.91 -21.68 0.50
N GLU A 804 8.59 -21.59 -0.64
CA GLU A 804 8.26 -22.43 -1.80
C GLU A 804 8.58 -23.92 -1.54
N LYS A 805 9.71 -24.19 -0.91
CA LYS A 805 10.15 -25.56 -0.64
C LYS A 805 9.50 -26.15 0.62
N ARG A 806 9.23 -25.36 1.66
CA ARG A 806 8.84 -25.87 2.99
C ARG A 806 7.50 -25.36 3.50
N SER A 807 6.87 -24.40 2.83
CA SER A 807 5.59 -23.79 3.26
C SER A 807 5.57 -23.35 4.74
N MET A 808 6.69 -22.79 5.21
CA MET A 808 6.83 -22.41 6.62
C MET A 808 6.29 -21.02 6.89
N ALA A 809 6.26 -20.14 5.89
CA ALA A 809 5.91 -18.74 6.06
C ALA A 809 5.27 -18.18 4.78
N TYR A 810 4.33 -17.28 4.92
CA TYR A 810 3.81 -16.48 3.79
C TYR A 810 4.84 -15.45 3.33
N THR A 811 5.51 -14.79 4.28
CA THR A 811 6.52 -13.76 4.00
C THR A 811 7.86 -14.13 4.67
N ALA A 812 8.92 -14.16 3.86
CA ALA A 812 10.29 -14.32 4.34
C ALA A 812 11.27 -13.55 3.43
N TYR A 813 12.21 -12.84 4.00
CA TYR A 813 13.24 -12.13 3.24
C TYR A 813 14.50 -11.87 4.10
N GLY A 814 15.61 -11.49 3.42
CA GLY A 814 16.85 -11.05 4.06
C GLY A 814 17.58 -10.07 3.16
N ILE A 815 17.84 -8.86 3.64
CA ILE A 815 18.44 -7.78 2.87
C ILE A 815 19.54 -7.05 3.67
N ASP A 816 20.57 -6.62 2.97
CA ASP A 816 21.52 -5.64 3.47
C ASP A 816 20.90 -4.24 3.32
N ARG A 817 20.65 -3.57 4.43
CA ARG A 817 20.12 -2.21 4.51
C ARG A 817 21.24 -1.21 4.49
N LYS A 818 21.17 -0.24 3.59
CA LYS A 818 22.17 0.84 3.48
C LYS A 818 22.07 1.79 4.67
N GLY A 819 23.21 2.34 5.07
CA GLY A 819 23.26 3.45 6.01
C GLY A 819 22.58 4.70 5.41
N ALA A 820 21.98 5.51 6.26
CA ALA A 820 21.24 6.72 5.84
C ALA A 820 22.14 7.78 5.18
N LEU A 821 23.43 7.77 5.46
CA LEU A 821 24.48 8.64 4.88
C LEU A 821 25.79 7.88 4.75
N PRO A 822 26.75 8.35 3.91
CA PRO A 822 28.09 7.82 3.89
C PRO A 822 28.71 7.78 5.29
N GLY A 823 29.33 6.67 5.63
CA GLY A 823 29.93 6.44 6.95
C GLY A 823 28.97 6.02 8.07
N LYS A 824 27.65 6.09 7.88
CA LYS A 824 26.69 5.51 8.81
C LYS A 824 26.53 4.02 8.59
N ASP A 825 26.20 3.27 9.67
CA ASP A 825 26.17 1.83 9.62
C ASP A 825 25.10 1.27 8.66
N CYS A 826 25.51 0.38 7.77
CA CYS A 826 24.63 -0.60 7.12
C CYS A 826 24.27 -1.70 8.12
N TYR A 827 23.30 -2.53 7.80
CA TYR A 827 22.98 -3.71 8.61
C TYR A 827 22.23 -4.75 7.79
N PHE A 828 22.44 -6.02 8.12
CA PHE A 828 21.58 -7.07 7.58
C PHE A 828 20.31 -7.17 8.38
N TYR A 829 19.19 -7.29 7.68
CA TYR A 829 17.86 -7.38 8.22
C TYR A 829 17.09 -8.53 7.55
N GLY A 830 16.76 -9.56 8.32
CA GLY A 830 15.96 -10.69 7.91
C GLY A 830 14.63 -10.76 8.63
N TYR A 831 13.63 -11.35 7.98
CA TYR A 831 12.28 -11.53 8.54
C TYR A 831 11.68 -12.86 8.11
N VAL A 832 10.95 -13.50 9.04
CA VAL A 832 10.08 -14.64 8.77
C VAL A 832 8.82 -14.52 9.62
N GLY A 833 7.65 -14.48 8.97
CA GLY A 833 6.34 -14.55 9.64
C GLY A 833 5.78 -15.97 9.52
N THR A 834 5.66 -16.70 10.65
CA THR A 834 5.29 -18.12 10.65
C THR A 834 4.39 -18.50 11.85
N GLN A 835 3.76 -19.66 11.83
CA GLN A 835 3.05 -20.16 13.01
C GLN A 835 4.01 -20.43 14.17
N SER A 836 3.55 -20.22 15.41
CA SER A 836 4.42 -20.35 16.59
C SER A 836 5.01 -21.76 16.79
N ASP A 837 4.39 -22.81 16.27
CA ASP A 837 4.89 -24.18 16.30
C ASP A 837 5.94 -24.49 15.22
N LYS A 838 6.10 -23.62 14.22
CA LYS A 838 7.11 -23.72 13.15
C LYS A 838 8.34 -22.84 13.39
N VAL A 839 8.35 -22.04 14.45
CA VAL A 839 9.42 -21.07 14.75
C VAL A 839 10.80 -21.73 14.78
N ASN A 840 10.91 -22.88 15.48
CA ASN A 840 12.20 -23.56 15.63
C ASN A 840 12.75 -24.05 14.28
N ASP A 841 11.90 -24.57 13.41
CA ASP A 841 12.30 -25.05 12.09
C ASP A 841 12.67 -23.87 11.19
N ALA A 842 11.88 -22.78 11.21
CA ALA A 842 12.17 -21.56 10.46
C ALA A 842 13.50 -20.93 10.87
N ILE A 843 13.79 -20.84 12.18
CA ILE A 843 15.08 -20.35 12.68
C ILE A 843 16.21 -21.27 12.22
N ASN A 844 16.05 -22.60 12.27
CA ASN A 844 17.07 -23.54 11.82
C ASN A 844 17.43 -23.33 10.35
N VAL A 845 16.41 -23.31 9.46
CA VAL A 845 16.62 -23.11 8.02
C VAL A 845 17.26 -21.75 7.74
N TYR A 846 16.77 -20.68 8.38
CA TYR A 846 17.29 -19.35 8.17
C TYR A 846 18.76 -19.22 8.64
N MET A 847 19.07 -19.79 9.81
CA MET A 847 20.44 -19.82 10.32
C MET A 847 21.39 -20.67 9.46
N ASP A 848 20.90 -21.75 8.85
CA ASP A 848 21.70 -22.55 7.91
C ASP A 848 22.03 -21.73 6.66
N ILE A 849 21.10 -20.94 6.11
CA ILE A 849 21.36 -19.99 5.01
C ILE A 849 22.41 -18.94 5.40
N LEU A 850 22.33 -18.36 6.60
CA LEU A 850 23.29 -17.36 7.09
C LEU A 850 24.67 -17.97 7.39
N THR A 851 24.77 -19.26 7.66
CA THR A 851 26.00 -19.97 7.97
C THR A 851 26.71 -20.47 6.70
N ASP A 852 25.95 -20.98 5.77
CA ASP A 852 26.46 -21.49 4.48
C ASP A 852 25.45 -21.16 3.37
N LEU A 853 25.70 -20.07 2.68
CA LEU A 853 24.83 -19.56 1.60
C LEU A 853 24.73 -20.61 0.49
N PRO A 854 23.52 -21.07 0.11
CA PRO A 854 23.33 -21.91 -1.05
C PRO A 854 24.01 -21.32 -2.28
N LYS A 855 24.70 -22.15 -3.06
CA LYS A 855 25.49 -21.70 -4.21
C LYS A 855 24.82 -22.11 -5.51
N ASP A 856 24.16 -21.15 -6.12
CA ASP A 856 23.60 -21.30 -7.46
C ASP A 856 23.97 -20.10 -8.33
N SER A 857 24.91 -20.31 -9.25
CA SER A 857 25.38 -19.27 -10.17
C SER A 857 24.52 -19.18 -11.45
N SER A 858 23.52 -20.04 -11.63
CA SER A 858 22.72 -20.13 -12.87
C SER A 858 21.90 -18.85 -13.13
N ASN A 859 21.56 -18.10 -12.06
CA ASN A 859 20.69 -16.93 -12.11
C ASN A 859 21.45 -15.58 -12.20
N ILE A 860 22.77 -15.59 -12.38
CA ILE A 860 23.56 -14.33 -12.34
C ILE A 860 23.14 -13.35 -13.46
N ASP A 861 22.77 -13.86 -14.65
CA ASP A 861 22.32 -13.00 -15.74
C ASP A 861 20.96 -12.37 -15.43
N ALA A 862 20.04 -13.12 -14.81
CA ALA A 862 18.77 -12.59 -14.35
C ALA A 862 18.97 -11.50 -13.27
N ILE A 863 19.90 -11.71 -12.34
CA ILE A 863 20.28 -10.71 -11.33
C ILE A 863 20.79 -9.42 -11.99
N ARG A 864 21.67 -9.51 -13.01
CA ARG A 864 22.12 -8.34 -13.76
C ARG A 864 20.97 -7.60 -14.44
N ILE A 865 20.05 -8.35 -15.07
CA ILE A 865 18.86 -7.77 -15.71
C ILE A 865 17.99 -7.05 -14.68
N GLN A 866 17.72 -7.68 -13.55
CA GLN A 866 16.93 -7.07 -12.46
C GLN A 866 17.61 -5.80 -11.91
N LEU A 867 18.91 -5.81 -11.68
CA LEU A 867 19.64 -4.62 -11.24
C LEU A 867 19.58 -3.47 -12.26
N LYS A 868 19.67 -3.78 -13.56
CA LYS A 868 19.48 -2.79 -14.62
C LYS A 868 18.07 -2.22 -14.62
N GLN A 869 17.09 -3.09 -14.52
CA GLN A 869 15.69 -2.68 -14.52
C GLN A 869 15.38 -1.81 -13.28
N SER A 870 15.75 -2.24 -12.08
CA SER A 870 15.56 -1.45 -10.87
C SER A 870 16.24 -0.08 -10.94
N ALA A 871 17.42 -0.01 -11.56
CA ALA A 871 18.10 1.27 -11.78
C ALA A 871 17.33 2.19 -12.74
N GLN A 872 16.60 1.64 -13.72
CA GLN A 872 15.80 2.41 -14.68
C GLN A 872 14.45 2.83 -14.12
N THR A 873 13.78 1.93 -13.37
CA THR A 873 12.47 2.20 -12.75
C THR A 873 12.58 3.14 -11.55
N ALA A 874 13.77 3.30 -10.96
CA ALA A 874 14.06 4.28 -9.92
C ALA A 874 13.95 5.76 -10.38
N LYS A 875 13.39 6.03 -11.58
CA LYS A 875 13.17 7.39 -12.05
C LYS A 875 12.14 8.10 -11.17
N PRO A 876 12.49 9.26 -10.62
CA PRO A 876 11.54 10.05 -9.87
C PRO A 876 10.46 10.64 -10.78
N SER A 877 9.24 10.73 -10.27
CA SER A 877 8.20 11.53 -10.93
C SER A 877 8.67 12.99 -11.08
N MET A 878 8.06 13.74 -11.99
CA MET A 878 8.38 15.16 -12.20
C MET A 878 8.40 15.92 -10.87
N ARG A 879 7.39 15.71 -10.01
CA ARG A 879 7.27 16.38 -8.70
C ARG A 879 8.28 15.89 -7.67
N GLY A 880 8.77 14.64 -7.81
CA GLY A 880 9.76 14.02 -6.93
C GLY A 880 11.22 14.28 -7.32
N LYS A 881 11.51 14.82 -8.52
CA LYS A 881 12.88 14.96 -9.02
C LYS A 881 13.79 15.72 -8.06
N ALA A 882 13.36 16.88 -7.60
CA ALA A 882 14.19 17.74 -6.76
C ALA A 882 14.60 17.08 -5.44
N SER A 883 13.68 16.40 -4.77
CA SER A 883 13.95 15.70 -3.50
C SER A 883 14.79 14.44 -3.71
N THR A 884 14.54 13.69 -4.79
CA THR A 884 15.32 12.49 -5.12
C THR A 884 16.77 12.85 -5.48
N PHE A 885 16.98 13.87 -6.31
CA PHE A 885 18.33 14.30 -6.68
C PHE A 885 19.11 14.82 -5.48
N GLU A 886 18.46 15.56 -4.59
CA GLU A 886 19.08 16.00 -3.33
C GLU A 886 19.46 14.81 -2.45
N HIS A 887 18.59 13.79 -2.35
CA HIS A 887 18.91 12.57 -1.62
C HIS A 887 20.13 11.83 -2.22
N TRP A 888 20.18 11.64 -3.55
CA TRP A 888 21.33 11.03 -4.21
C TRP A 888 22.63 11.80 -4.00
N GLN A 889 22.55 13.15 -4.05
CA GLN A 889 23.72 14.00 -3.77
C GLN A 889 24.19 13.85 -2.33
N ARG A 890 23.29 13.73 -1.36
CA ARG A 890 23.66 13.44 0.05
C ARG A 890 24.33 12.08 0.21
N LEU A 891 23.94 11.09 -0.56
CA LEU A 891 24.60 9.79 -0.59
C LEU A 891 25.98 9.83 -1.27
N GLY A 892 26.36 10.94 -1.92
CA GLY A 892 27.63 11.13 -2.58
C GLY A 892 27.62 10.97 -4.10
N TYR A 893 26.46 10.72 -4.71
CA TYR A 893 26.33 10.66 -6.17
C TYR A 893 26.46 12.05 -6.80
N LYS A 894 27.22 12.15 -7.89
CA LYS A 894 27.41 13.39 -8.68
C LYS A 894 26.54 13.41 -9.94
N GLU A 895 25.98 12.29 -10.30
CA GLU A 895 25.08 12.05 -11.41
C GLU A 895 24.14 10.89 -11.08
N ASP A 896 23.22 10.55 -11.97
CA ASP A 896 22.28 9.45 -11.78
C ASP A 896 22.99 8.17 -11.30
N PRO A 897 22.56 7.57 -10.18
CA PRO A 897 23.12 6.30 -9.69
C PRO A 897 23.10 5.18 -10.74
N ALA A 898 22.05 5.13 -11.60
CA ALA A 898 21.95 4.17 -12.68
C ALA A 898 23.11 4.32 -13.68
N LYS A 899 23.50 5.57 -13.99
CA LYS A 899 24.63 5.86 -14.88
C LYS A 899 25.97 5.53 -14.21
N THR A 900 26.12 5.97 -12.96
CA THR A 900 27.37 5.72 -12.18
C THR A 900 27.65 4.23 -12.05
N ASN A 901 26.59 3.42 -11.82
CA ASN A 901 26.71 2.00 -11.51
C ASN A 901 26.64 1.08 -12.76
N ALA A 902 26.33 1.61 -13.95
CA ALA A 902 26.05 0.81 -15.14
C ALA A 902 27.13 -0.23 -15.46
N ASN A 903 28.40 0.18 -15.48
CA ASN A 903 29.53 -0.73 -15.79
C ASN A 903 29.73 -1.79 -14.70
N ALA A 904 29.52 -1.43 -13.45
CA ALA A 904 29.67 -2.36 -12.33
C ALA A 904 28.53 -3.40 -12.34
N ILE A 905 27.32 -2.99 -12.70
CA ILE A 905 26.16 -3.91 -12.87
C ILE A 905 26.44 -4.89 -14.01
N ASP A 906 26.96 -4.42 -15.15
CA ASP A 906 27.33 -5.30 -16.28
C ASP A 906 28.41 -6.31 -15.92
N ALA A 907 29.33 -5.96 -15.03
CA ALA A 907 30.48 -6.77 -14.62
C ALA A 907 30.21 -7.69 -13.41
N VAL A 908 29.11 -7.47 -12.65
CA VAL A 908 28.85 -8.21 -11.41
C VAL A 908 28.79 -9.72 -11.67
N SER A 909 29.43 -10.49 -10.82
CA SER A 909 29.54 -11.94 -10.89
C SER A 909 29.02 -12.62 -9.63
N PHE A 910 28.78 -13.93 -9.69
CA PHE A 910 28.42 -14.69 -8.49
C PHE A 910 29.53 -14.64 -7.42
N SER A 911 30.79 -14.57 -7.85
CA SER A 911 31.93 -14.37 -6.94
C SER A 911 31.84 -13.08 -6.12
N ASP A 912 31.25 -12.01 -6.68
CA ASP A 912 31.03 -10.75 -5.95
C ASP A 912 29.96 -10.91 -4.87
N ILE A 913 28.89 -11.70 -5.14
CA ILE A 913 27.87 -12.06 -4.16
C ILE A 913 28.48 -12.90 -3.03
N GLU A 914 29.29 -13.93 -3.36
CA GLU A 914 29.98 -14.76 -2.37
C GLU A 914 30.95 -13.93 -1.52
N LYS A 915 31.70 -13.04 -2.14
CA LYS A 915 32.63 -12.13 -1.43
C LYS A 915 31.87 -11.25 -0.46
N PHE A 916 30.79 -10.63 -0.93
CA PHE A 916 29.94 -9.77 -0.08
C PHE A 916 29.40 -10.54 1.13
N TYR A 917 28.86 -11.74 0.91
CA TYR A 917 28.37 -12.63 1.96
C TYR A 917 29.48 -12.98 2.96
N ASN A 918 30.66 -13.40 2.49
CA ASN A 918 31.75 -13.81 3.36
C ASN A 918 32.27 -12.64 4.22
N GLU A 919 32.30 -11.42 3.70
CA GLU A 919 32.78 -10.23 4.41
C GLU A 919 31.78 -9.67 5.41
N ASN A 920 30.47 -9.73 5.09
CA ASN A 920 29.44 -8.98 5.82
C ASN A 920 28.46 -9.83 6.61
N ILE A 921 28.30 -11.13 6.29
CA ILE A 921 27.27 -12.00 6.87
C ILE A 921 27.88 -13.20 7.58
N LYS A 922 28.72 -13.98 6.87
CA LYS A 922 29.25 -15.26 7.35
C LYS A 922 30.05 -15.07 8.64
N GLY A 923 29.71 -15.87 9.66
CA GLY A 923 30.42 -15.87 10.96
C GLY A 923 30.19 -14.64 11.84
N LYS A 924 29.33 -13.70 11.41
CA LYS A 924 28.95 -12.55 12.25
C LYS A 924 27.94 -12.96 13.32
N PRO A 925 27.96 -12.30 14.49
CA PRO A 925 26.92 -12.50 15.52
C PRO A 925 25.54 -12.15 14.97
N VAL A 926 24.59 -13.07 15.13
CA VAL A 926 23.18 -12.85 14.75
C VAL A 926 22.36 -12.52 15.99
N THR A 927 21.60 -11.46 15.93
CA THR A 927 20.58 -11.12 16.92
C THR A 927 19.22 -11.53 16.40
N ILE A 928 18.53 -12.42 17.11
CA ILE A 928 17.16 -12.83 16.80
C ILE A 928 16.20 -12.07 17.69
N VAL A 929 15.21 -11.44 17.08
CA VAL A 929 14.11 -10.72 17.73
C VAL A 929 12.84 -11.49 17.47
N LEU A 930 12.20 -12.02 18.51
CA LEU A 930 11.14 -13.01 18.39
C LEU A 930 9.90 -12.62 19.17
N THR A 931 8.73 -12.70 18.54
CA THR A 931 7.44 -12.71 19.24
C THR A 931 6.64 -13.96 18.89
N GLY A 932 5.80 -14.46 19.81
CA GLY A 932 4.97 -15.63 19.55
C GLY A 932 4.46 -16.30 20.82
N ASP A 933 3.69 -17.40 20.66
CA ASP A 933 3.13 -18.14 21.78
C ASP A 933 4.23 -18.96 22.51
N PRO A 934 4.56 -18.61 23.77
CA PRO A 934 5.61 -19.27 24.53
C PRO A 934 5.34 -20.75 24.81
N LYS A 935 4.11 -21.23 24.62
CA LYS A 935 3.74 -22.65 24.84
C LYS A 935 4.08 -23.53 23.65
N LYS A 936 4.21 -22.93 22.46
CA LYS A 936 4.45 -23.61 21.20
C LYS A 936 5.91 -23.53 20.75
N ILE A 937 6.69 -22.57 21.27
CA ILE A 937 8.08 -22.34 20.89
C ILE A 937 9.03 -23.03 21.86
N ASP A 938 9.93 -23.91 21.36
CA ASP A 938 10.99 -24.52 22.18
C ASP A 938 12.19 -23.59 22.30
N LEU A 939 12.14 -22.71 23.31
CA LEU A 939 13.22 -21.77 23.60
C LEU A 939 14.55 -22.44 23.93
N LYS A 940 14.52 -23.68 24.54
CA LYS A 940 15.76 -24.43 24.85
C LYS A 940 16.46 -24.94 23.61
N ALA A 941 15.69 -25.36 22.59
CA ALA A 941 16.25 -25.74 21.28
C ALA A 941 16.93 -24.54 20.60
N ILE A 942 16.31 -23.37 20.68
CA ILE A 942 16.88 -22.10 20.15
C ILE A 942 18.19 -21.77 20.90
N GLU A 943 18.22 -21.84 22.26
CA GLU A 943 19.40 -21.61 23.05
C GLU A 943 20.55 -22.56 22.66
N LYS A 944 20.21 -23.84 22.43
CA LYS A 944 21.19 -24.85 22.01
C LYS A 944 21.75 -24.57 20.61
N LYS A 945 20.89 -24.23 19.65
CA LYS A 945 21.31 -23.94 18.26
C LYS A 945 22.25 -22.73 18.19
N LEU A 946 21.96 -21.68 18.96
CA LEU A 946 22.69 -20.42 18.90
C LEU A 946 23.79 -20.29 19.93
N GLY A 947 23.90 -21.20 20.89
CA GLY A 947 24.90 -21.17 21.98
C GLY A 947 24.74 -19.99 22.94
N CYS A 948 23.55 -19.40 23.05
CA CYS A 948 23.27 -18.25 23.91
C CYS A 948 21.93 -18.42 24.66
N LYS A 949 21.73 -17.66 25.75
CA LYS A 949 20.47 -17.64 26.48
C LYS A 949 19.43 -16.76 25.87
N VAL A 950 18.16 -17.18 25.87
CA VAL A 950 17.04 -16.35 25.47
C VAL A 950 16.74 -15.31 26.57
N THR A 951 16.77 -14.04 26.17
CA THR A 951 16.39 -12.93 27.04
C THR A 951 14.90 -12.62 26.84
N LYS A 952 14.09 -12.95 27.86
CA LYS A 952 12.66 -12.58 27.84
C LYS A 952 12.51 -11.07 28.04
N ILE A 953 11.78 -10.45 27.18
CA ILE A 953 11.46 -9.01 27.20
C ILE A 953 10.01 -8.84 27.69
N SER A 954 9.75 -7.79 28.46
CA SER A 954 8.41 -7.38 28.86
C SER A 954 8.08 -6.00 28.26
N ASN A 955 6.80 -5.65 28.23
CA ASN A 955 6.36 -4.33 27.78
C ASN A 955 7.07 -3.19 28.54
N ALA A 956 7.30 -3.34 29.86
CA ALA A 956 8.03 -2.36 30.67
C ALA A 956 9.49 -2.13 30.22
N LYS A 957 10.07 -3.03 29.41
CA LYS A 957 11.44 -2.89 28.89
C LYS A 957 11.48 -2.13 27.57
N ILE A 958 10.39 -2.10 26.82
CA ILE A 958 10.30 -1.55 25.45
C ILE A 958 9.36 -0.36 25.32
N PHE A 959 8.62 -0.03 26.38
CA PHE A 959 7.76 1.16 26.46
C PHE A 959 8.04 1.94 27.72
N LYS A 960 7.82 3.24 27.70
CA LYS A 960 7.70 4.04 28.92
C LYS A 960 6.48 3.59 29.73
N SER A 961 6.54 3.84 31.04
CA SER A 961 5.44 3.52 31.95
C SER A 961 4.18 4.33 31.61
N THR A 962 3.03 3.66 31.56
CA THR A 962 1.74 4.36 31.43
C THR A 962 1.38 5.17 32.66
N GLN A 963 2.01 4.95 33.83
CA GLN A 963 1.81 5.76 35.02
C GLN A 963 2.17 7.23 34.80
N GLU A 964 3.21 7.49 33.98
CA GLU A 964 3.60 8.85 33.57
C GLU A 964 2.43 9.64 32.92
N LEU A 965 1.55 8.93 32.19
CA LEU A 965 0.39 9.57 31.55
C LEU A 965 -0.62 10.08 32.61
N TYR A 966 -0.90 9.23 33.59
CA TYR A 966 -1.83 9.56 34.66
C TYR A 966 -1.28 10.63 35.59
N ASP A 967 0.00 10.54 35.97
CA ASP A 967 0.67 11.53 36.81
C ASP A 967 0.69 12.92 36.19
N ALA A 968 0.73 13.02 34.85
CA ALA A 968 0.75 14.30 34.16
C ALA A 968 -0.64 14.96 34.05
N VAL A 969 -1.73 14.17 34.10
CA VAL A 969 -3.11 14.69 33.98
C VAL A 969 -3.70 15.04 35.35
N MET A 970 -3.30 14.33 36.44
CA MET A 970 -3.72 14.62 37.83
C MET A 970 -3.07 15.91 38.36
#